data_0fef9df72227534ed91a6e3e681f36c8
#
_entry.id   0fef9df72227534ed91a6e3e681f36c8
#
_cell.length_a   1.000
_cell.length_b   1.000
_cell.length_c   1.000
_cell.angle_alpha   90.00
_cell.angle_beta   90.00
_cell.angle_gamma   90.00
#
_symmetry.space_group_name_H-M   'P 1'
#
loop_
_entity.id
_entity.type
_entity.pdbx_description
1 polymer ?
#
loop_
_entity_poly.entity_id
_entity_poly.type
_entity_poly.pdbx_seq_one_letter_code
_entity_poly.pdbx_strand_id
1 'polypeptide(L)'
;MEDIKDLMDRLKKRIISGGAADKPELKRRLDVIYEIYAGAVGPEELIVRASRYGALKYIHHENLKKRLLGIERLVFESREYTEEPQEGEIPAILDRLEDRLAELLARRAVEERLERKISERLEEKHKEYVDEVKRELLEEDEDDVETAQSRHKMEKLEALDKISLTKTVMNVVKLGTLSEIVGQNDAVKALASKIASPYPQHLILYGPPGVGKTTAARLVLEEAKKTAWSAFGENAPFVECDGTTLRWDSRDITNPLIGSVHDPIYQGAQRELADDGIPEPKPGLVTDAHGGILFIDEIGELDPILLNKLLKVLEDKRVPFESAYYDEENPYVPAYIKKLFRDGAPADFILIGATTREPQEINPAIRSRCAEVFFEPLRPEDVETIVKNAAEKLKVSLEDGVAEMISEYTMEGRKAVNLLADAYSLAVYEAGGAGKNFISREIMRRTARGSRLTVSHHKMASDVPEVGHVFGLGVSGFSGSTIEIEAAAYPAKEAGKGTLHFNNTAGSMAKDSVATAASVVRRLTDKNLGDYDLHVNVIGGGNVDGPSAGCAVTAAIISAVEQKPLRQDWAVTGEISLSGEIKPVGGVYEKAFGAHQAGMKGLIIPAENKEDIGETHFGMEVAAVRTIEDVLDKILVK
;
A
#
# COMPACT_ATOMS: atom_id res chain seq x y z
N MET A 1 54.64 -2.05 10.32
CA MET A 1 53.97 -0.71 10.47
C MET A 1 54.78 0.24 11.36
N GLU A 2 55.45 -0.24 12.40
CA GLU A 2 56.29 0.58 13.25
C GLU A 2 57.51 1.12 12.48
N ASP A 3 58.19 0.28 11.69
CA ASP A 3 59.40 0.67 10.94
C ASP A 3 59.15 1.76 9.87
N ILE A 4 58.07 1.68 9.10
CA ILE A 4 57.79 2.66 8.04
C ILE A 4 57.30 4.00 8.64
N LYS A 5 56.57 3.95 9.74
CA LYS A 5 56.10 5.14 10.46
C LYS A 5 57.26 5.86 11.12
N ASP A 6 58.21 5.10 11.69
CA ASP A 6 59.45 5.62 12.28
C ASP A 6 60.38 6.21 11.19
N LEU A 7 60.44 5.59 10.00
CA LEU A 7 61.13 6.14 8.83
C LEU A 7 60.54 7.45 8.32
N MET A 8 59.20 7.52 8.21
CA MET A 8 58.45 8.72 7.82
C MET A 8 58.61 9.85 8.86
N ASP A 9 58.58 9.52 10.15
CA ASP A 9 58.75 10.50 11.22
C ASP A 9 60.21 11.01 11.28
N ARG A 10 61.20 10.19 10.95
CA ARG A 10 62.60 10.60 10.76
C ARG A 10 62.77 11.54 9.58
N LEU A 11 62.09 11.29 8.45
CA LEU A 11 62.02 12.22 7.30
C LEU A 11 61.40 13.55 7.71
N LYS A 12 60.25 13.54 8.34
CA LYS A 12 59.53 14.76 8.76
C LYS A 12 60.28 15.58 9.79
N LYS A 13 60.95 14.96 10.78
CA LYS A 13 61.73 15.67 11.81
C LYS A 13 62.99 16.34 11.29
N ARG A 14 63.56 15.87 10.16
CA ARG A 14 64.78 16.44 9.55
C ARG A 14 64.50 17.50 8.49
N ILE A 15 63.30 17.55 7.90
CA ILE A 15 62.85 18.55 6.92
C ILE A 15 62.55 19.92 7.58
N ILE A 16 62.28 19.95 8.91
CA ILE A 16 61.80 21.17 9.60
C ILE A 16 62.95 22.14 10.02
N SER A 17 64.20 21.80 9.82
CA SER A 17 65.32 22.71 10.10
C SER A 17 65.80 23.47 8.85
N GLY A 18 64.93 24.39 8.38
CA GLY A 18 65.24 25.28 7.25
C GLY A 18 66.29 26.36 7.63
N GLY A 19 67.50 26.15 7.25
CA GLY A 19 68.57 27.15 7.23
C GLY A 19 69.38 27.03 5.94
N ALA A 20 70.03 28.10 5.45
CA ALA A 20 70.76 28.12 4.18
C ALA A 20 71.69 26.92 4.04
N ALA A 21 71.52 26.15 2.97
CA ALA A 21 72.12 24.82 2.79
C ALA A 21 73.62 24.86 2.63
N ASP A 22 74.38 24.49 3.69
CA ASP A 22 75.81 24.27 3.67
C ASP A 22 76.11 22.90 3.02
N LYS A 23 77.18 22.79 2.27
CA LYS A 23 77.63 21.55 1.57
C LYS A 23 77.55 20.27 2.42
N PRO A 24 77.93 20.27 3.72
CA PRO A 24 77.77 19.11 4.60
C PRO A 24 76.30 18.68 4.83
N GLU A 25 75.38 19.61 4.83
CA GLU A 25 73.92 19.33 5.04
C GLU A 25 73.26 18.70 3.81
N LEU A 26 73.60 19.18 2.63
CA LEU A 26 73.16 18.59 1.37
C LEU A 26 73.63 17.14 1.19
N LYS A 27 74.85 16.86 1.63
CA LYS A 27 75.42 15.50 1.61
C LYS A 27 74.66 14.58 2.57
N ARG A 28 74.33 15.07 3.76
CA ARG A 28 73.51 14.29 4.74
C ARG A 28 72.13 13.99 4.25
N ARG A 29 71.41 14.95 3.62
CA ARG A 29 70.13 14.72 3.06
C ARG A 29 70.19 13.62 1.98
N LEU A 30 71.12 13.67 1.08
CA LEU A 30 71.31 12.68 0.03
C LEU A 30 71.62 11.27 0.59
N ASP A 31 72.46 11.17 1.67
CA ASP A 31 72.75 9.93 2.36
C ASP A 31 71.47 9.30 2.96
N VAL A 32 70.61 10.13 3.58
CA VAL A 32 69.35 9.69 4.16
C VAL A 32 68.34 9.21 3.07
N ILE A 33 68.25 9.96 1.95
CA ILE A 33 67.43 9.54 0.81
C ILE A 33 67.84 8.16 0.30
N TYR A 34 69.16 7.97 0.14
CA TYR A 34 69.70 6.69 -0.32
C TYR A 34 69.45 5.54 0.67
N GLU A 35 69.68 5.75 1.97
CA GLU A 35 69.43 4.76 2.99
C GLU A 35 67.96 4.34 3.07
N ILE A 36 67.04 5.32 2.98
CA ILE A 36 65.61 5.05 3.00
C ILE A 36 65.19 4.29 1.74
N TYR A 37 65.67 4.70 0.56
CA TYR A 37 65.39 3.99 -0.68
C TYR A 37 65.93 2.58 -0.67
N ALA A 38 67.19 2.38 -0.19
CA ALA A 38 67.81 1.07 -0.06
C ALA A 38 67.04 0.16 0.90
N GLY A 39 66.61 0.70 2.03
CA GLY A 39 65.76 -0.02 3.00
C GLY A 39 64.40 -0.37 2.45
N ALA A 40 63.83 0.54 1.65
CA ALA A 40 62.53 0.30 1.02
C ALA A 40 62.59 -0.77 -0.08
N VAL A 41 63.63 -0.78 -0.92
CA VAL A 41 63.73 -1.70 -2.07
C VAL A 41 64.34 -3.06 -1.70
N GLY A 42 65.21 -3.09 -0.72
CA GLY A 42 65.99 -4.27 -0.32
C GLY A 42 67.30 -4.42 -1.11
N PRO A 43 68.29 -5.13 -0.55
CA PRO A 43 69.63 -5.12 -1.09
C PRO A 43 69.78 -5.77 -2.46
N GLU A 44 69.06 -6.83 -2.71
CA GLU A 44 69.14 -7.55 -3.99
C GLU A 44 68.51 -6.74 -5.13
N GLU A 45 67.30 -6.25 -4.94
CA GLU A 45 66.58 -5.45 -5.92
C GLU A 45 67.24 -4.09 -6.17
N LEU A 46 67.89 -3.50 -5.16
CA LEU A 46 68.67 -2.27 -5.27
C LEU A 46 69.80 -2.40 -6.30
N ILE A 47 70.55 -3.51 -6.25
CA ILE A 47 71.67 -3.78 -7.17
C ILE A 47 71.12 -3.95 -8.60
N VAL A 48 70.03 -4.68 -8.76
CA VAL A 48 69.40 -4.89 -10.05
C VAL A 48 68.93 -3.57 -10.67
N ARG A 49 68.23 -2.73 -9.89
CA ARG A 49 67.77 -1.41 -10.32
C ARG A 49 68.91 -0.46 -10.61
N ALA A 50 69.93 -0.40 -9.75
CA ALA A 50 71.10 0.42 -9.96
C ALA A 50 71.86 0.05 -11.24
N SER A 51 71.94 -1.23 -11.58
CA SER A 51 72.52 -1.70 -12.85
C SER A 51 71.64 -1.33 -14.02
N ARG A 52 70.31 -1.55 -13.93
CA ARG A 52 69.31 -1.27 -14.97
C ARG A 52 69.31 0.20 -15.38
N TYR A 53 69.38 1.12 -14.42
CA TYR A 53 69.33 2.55 -14.67
C TYR A 53 70.72 3.20 -14.78
N GLY A 54 71.80 2.40 -14.76
CA GLY A 54 73.17 2.89 -14.94
C GLY A 54 73.64 3.78 -13.80
N ALA A 55 73.10 3.57 -12.60
CA ALA A 55 73.41 4.35 -11.40
C ALA A 55 74.59 3.77 -10.60
N LEU A 56 74.95 2.51 -10.80
CA LEU A 56 75.83 1.71 -9.98
C LEU A 56 77.23 2.34 -9.73
N LYS A 57 77.79 3.05 -10.72
CA LYS A 57 79.05 3.78 -10.62
C LYS A 57 78.95 5.16 -9.98
N TYR A 58 77.75 5.66 -9.77
CA TYR A 58 77.56 7.00 -9.25
C TYR A 58 77.04 7.01 -7.80
N ILE A 59 76.30 6.00 -7.35
CA ILE A 59 75.69 5.97 -6.01
C ILE A 59 76.66 6.09 -4.83
N HIS A 60 77.91 5.63 -4.99
CA HIS A 60 78.92 5.73 -3.98
C HIS A 60 80.08 6.69 -4.33
N HIS A 61 79.86 7.56 -5.33
CA HIS A 61 80.92 8.47 -5.78
C HIS A 61 81.15 9.60 -4.76
N GLU A 62 82.41 9.98 -4.52
CA GLU A 62 82.77 11.01 -3.54
C GLU A 62 82.26 12.40 -3.89
N ASN A 63 82.15 12.70 -5.17
CA ASN A 63 81.61 13.98 -5.66
C ASN A 63 80.12 14.00 -5.50
N LEU A 64 79.56 15.00 -4.73
CA LEU A 64 78.16 15.17 -4.42
C LEU A 64 77.30 15.23 -5.66
N LYS A 65 77.68 15.95 -6.72
CA LYS A 65 76.97 16.12 -7.97
C LYS A 65 76.78 14.80 -8.72
N LYS A 66 77.86 14.00 -8.81
CA LYS A 66 77.77 12.69 -9.47
C LYS A 66 76.93 11.72 -8.68
N ARG A 67 77.05 11.74 -7.35
CA ARG A 67 76.26 10.89 -6.48
C ARG A 67 74.79 11.24 -6.52
N LEU A 68 74.44 12.56 -6.57
CA LEU A 68 73.09 13.03 -6.75
C LEU A 68 72.50 12.51 -8.05
N LEU A 69 73.22 12.63 -9.17
CA LEU A 69 72.83 12.09 -10.47
C LEU A 69 72.56 10.57 -10.41
N GLY A 70 73.36 9.80 -9.68
CA GLY A 70 73.14 8.37 -9.50
C GLY A 70 71.89 8.06 -8.72
N ILE A 71 71.62 8.80 -7.65
CA ILE A 71 70.44 8.61 -6.83
C ILE A 71 69.16 9.11 -7.57
N GLU A 72 69.28 10.18 -8.34
CA GLU A 72 68.17 10.67 -9.21
C GLU A 72 67.75 9.61 -10.22
N ARG A 73 68.71 8.99 -10.95
CA ARG A 73 68.46 7.87 -11.86
C ARG A 73 67.76 6.69 -11.16
N LEU A 74 68.16 6.42 -9.95
CA LEU A 74 67.64 5.29 -9.18
C LEU A 74 66.22 5.51 -8.67
N VAL A 75 65.93 6.69 -8.09
CA VAL A 75 64.62 7.03 -7.50
C VAL A 75 63.56 7.32 -8.54
N PHE A 76 63.96 7.98 -9.67
CA PHE A 76 63.04 8.22 -10.79
C PHE A 76 63.01 7.09 -11.83
N GLU A 77 63.79 6.04 -11.62
CA GLU A 77 63.84 4.85 -12.49
C GLU A 77 64.09 5.20 -13.97
N SER A 78 64.95 6.21 -14.25
CA SER A 78 65.20 6.72 -15.61
C SER A 78 66.67 6.88 -15.89
N ARG A 79 67.08 6.64 -17.16
CA ARG A 79 68.45 6.91 -17.68
C ARG A 79 68.57 8.27 -18.32
N GLU A 80 67.52 9.05 -18.43
CA GLU A 80 67.50 10.35 -19.12
C GLU A 80 68.30 11.42 -18.38
N TYR A 81 68.55 11.27 -17.10
CA TYR A 81 69.39 12.18 -16.31
C TYR A 81 70.86 11.97 -16.67
N THR A 82 71.41 12.80 -17.59
CA THR A 82 72.77 12.64 -18.16
C THR A 82 73.74 13.71 -17.72
N GLU A 83 73.29 14.90 -17.36
CA GLU A 83 74.09 16.06 -17.03
C GLU A 83 74.29 16.22 -15.53
N GLU A 84 75.47 16.64 -15.11
CA GLU A 84 75.78 16.92 -13.68
C GLU A 84 75.02 18.20 -13.27
N PRO A 85 74.22 18.19 -12.17
CA PRO A 85 73.46 19.34 -11.74
C PRO A 85 74.30 20.54 -11.34
N GLN A 86 73.81 21.76 -11.61
CA GLN A 86 74.48 22.98 -11.14
C GLN A 86 74.32 23.15 -9.62
N GLU A 87 75.21 23.89 -8.95
CA GLU A 87 75.17 24.02 -7.47
C GLU A 87 73.86 24.64 -6.94
N GLY A 88 73.26 25.57 -7.72
CA GLY A 88 71.97 26.19 -7.35
C GLY A 88 70.73 25.29 -7.50
N GLU A 89 70.83 24.19 -8.26
CA GLU A 89 69.72 23.26 -8.51
C GLU A 89 69.62 22.13 -7.49
N ILE A 90 70.72 21.87 -6.76
CA ILE A 90 70.84 20.73 -5.82
C ILE A 90 69.73 20.70 -4.78
N PRO A 91 69.34 21.81 -4.11
CA PRO A 91 68.26 21.78 -3.14
C PRO A 91 66.95 21.38 -3.75
N ALA A 92 66.58 21.92 -4.90
CA ALA A 92 65.33 21.61 -5.60
C ALA A 92 65.26 20.17 -6.12
N ILE A 93 66.41 19.58 -6.48
CA ILE A 93 66.49 18.17 -6.87
C ILE A 93 66.27 17.26 -5.64
N LEU A 94 66.90 17.62 -4.50
CA LEU A 94 66.68 16.87 -3.25
C LEU A 94 65.23 16.91 -2.78
N ASP A 95 64.56 18.05 -2.87
CA ASP A 95 63.15 18.17 -2.53
C ASP A 95 62.28 17.26 -3.43
N ARG A 96 62.55 17.23 -4.73
CA ARG A 96 61.85 16.31 -5.66
C ARG A 96 62.12 14.84 -5.38
N LEU A 97 63.34 14.50 -4.96
CA LEU A 97 63.70 13.15 -4.56
C LEU A 97 62.98 12.72 -3.28
N GLU A 98 62.88 13.62 -2.30
CA GLU A 98 62.16 13.39 -1.05
C GLU A 98 60.68 13.18 -1.31
N ASP A 99 60.04 14.01 -2.15
CA ASP A 99 58.61 13.86 -2.54
C ASP A 99 58.37 12.52 -3.24
N ARG A 100 59.23 12.16 -4.20
CA ARG A 100 59.13 10.89 -4.92
C ARG A 100 59.32 9.68 -4.02
N LEU A 101 60.25 9.77 -3.08
CA LEU A 101 60.49 8.73 -2.08
C LEU A 101 59.30 8.56 -1.14
N ALA A 102 58.69 9.66 -0.71
CA ALA A 102 57.46 9.63 0.09
C ALA A 102 56.29 8.94 -0.64
N GLU A 103 56.13 9.24 -1.95
CA GLU A 103 55.13 8.60 -2.81
C GLU A 103 55.39 7.08 -2.93
N LEU A 104 56.61 6.66 -3.17
CA LEU A 104 57.00 5.25 -3.27
C LEU A 104 56.73 4.48 -1.96
N LEU A 105 57.08 5.09 -0.80
CA LEU A 105 56.83 4.51 0.51
C LEU A 105 55.32 4.39 0.80
N ALA A 106 54.55 5.42 0.48
CA ALA A 106 53.10 5.41 0.67
C ALA A 106 52.43 4.29 -0.16
N ARG A 107 52.84 4.16 -1.42
CA ARG A 107 52.31 3.11 -2.31
C ARG A 107 52.64 1.71 -1.77
N ARG A 108 53.87 1.48 -1.34
CA ARG A 108 54.29 0.19 -0.78
C ARG A 108 53.54 -0.15 0.50
N ALA A 109 53.31 0.83 1.38
CA ALA A 109 52.56 0.63 2.61
C ALA A 109 51.08 0.22 2.31
N VAL A 110 50.49 0.74 1.23
CA VAL A 110 49.16 0.33 0.79
C VAL A 110 49.18 -1.09 0.21
N GLU A 111 50.19 -1.42 -0.61
CA GLU A 111 50.34 -2.76 -1.19
C GLU A 111 50.51 -3.82 -0.10
N GLU A 112 51.44 -3.61 0.88
CA GLU A 112 51.64 -4.52 2.01
C GLU A 112 50.38 -4.68 2.88
N ARG A 113 49.61 -3.60 3.07
CA ARG A 113 48.33 -3.66 3.80
C ARG A 113 47.30 -4.46 3.05
N LEU A 114 47.29 -4.33 1.72
CA LEU A 114 46.36 -5.06 0.87
C LEU A 114 46.67 -6.56 0.85
N GLU A 115 47.98 -6.91 0.67
CA GLU A 115 48.43 -8.30 0.70
C GLU A 115 48.13 -8.98 2.03
N ARG A 116 48.36 -8.28 3.16
CA ARG A 116 48.01 -8.80 4.48
C ARG A 116 46.51 -9.08 4.61
N LYS A 117 45.67 -8.13 4.17
CA LYS A 117 44.20 -8.34 4.18
C LYS A 117 43.75 -9.46 3.27
N ILE A 118 44.42 -9.64 2.13
CA ILE A 118 44.10 -10.74 1.20
C ILE A 118 44.50 -12.07 1.85
N SER A 119 45.67 -12.15 2.47
CA SER A 119 46.13 -13.36 3.16
C SER A 119 45.24 -13.72 4.35
N GLU A 120 44.89 -12.74 5.19
CA GLU A 120 43.94 -12.92 6.30
C GLU A 120 42.59 -13.47 5.81
N ARG A 121 42.04 -12.90 4.71
CA ARG A 121 40.78 -13.37 4.13
C ARG A 121 40.89 -14.75 3.46
N LEU A 122 42.03 -15.06 2.86
CA LEU A 122 42.28 -16.38 2.27
C LEU A 122 42.39 -17.46 3.35
N GLU A 123 43.09 -17.17 4.45
CA GLU A 123 43.17 -18.09 5.59
C GLU A 123 41.80 -18.31 6.24
N GLU A 124 41.01 -17.23 6.41
CA GLU A 124 39.66 -17.29 6.95
C GLU A 124 38.75 -18.16 6.06
N LYS A 125 38.75 -17.90 4.75
CA LYS A 125 37.97 -18.70 3.78
C LYS A 125 38.46 -20.14 3.67
N HIS A 126 39.76 -20.37 3.75
CA HIS A 126 40.30 -21.72 3.71
C HIS A 126 39.89 -22.52 4.96
N LYS A 127 39.88 -21.85 6.12
CA LYS A 127 39.42 -22.47 7.36
C LYS A 127 37.90 -22.77 7.31
N GLU A 128 37.11 -21.83 6.80
CA GLU A 128 35.66 -22.05 6.56
C GLU A 128 35.44 -23.25 5.61
N TYR A 129 36.17 -23.29 4.51
CA TYR A 129 36.07 -24.39 3.53
C TYR A 129 36.48 -25.75 4.11
N VAL A 130 37.58 -25.80 4.87
CA VAL A 130 38.01 -27.04 5.54
C VAL A 130 37.02 -27.49 6.60
N ASP A 131 36.41 -26.55 7.32
CA ASP A 131 35.37 -26.85 8.30
C ASP A 131 34.04 -27.27 7.61
N GLU A 132 33.76 -26.77 6.41
CA GLU A 132 32.61 -27.17 5.57
C GLU A 132 32.82 -28.59 5.01
N VAL A 133 33.95 -28.88 4.42
CA VAL A 133 34.31 -30.23 3.91
C VAL A 133 34.38 -31.27 5.04
N LYS A 134 34.89 -30.88 6.24
CA LYS A 134 34.83 -31.77 7.40
C LYS A 134 33.42 -32.07 7.85
N ARG A 135 32.48 -31.09 7.73
CA ARG A 135 31.06 -31.32 8.01
C ARG A 135 30.44 -32.22 6.98
N GLU A 136 30.65 -31.96 5.69
CA GLU A 136 30.16 -32.82 4.62
C GLU A 136 30.60 -34.27 4.78
N LEU A 137 31.86 -34.51 5.13
CA LEU A 137 32.40 -35.87 5.37
C LEU A 137 31.85 -36.52 6.68
N LEU A 138 31.41 -35.72 7.65
CA LEU A 138 30.77 -36.23 8.87
C LEU A 138 29.26 -36.42 8.69
N GLU A 139 28.66 -35.74 7.70
CA GLU A 139 27.23 -35.81 7.37
C GLU A 139 26.89 -36.96 6.40
N GLU A 140 27.90 -37.57 5.72
CA GLU A 140 27.68 -38.78 4.90
C GLU A 140 27.29 -40.04 5.73
N ASP A 141 27.41 -39.98 7.05
CA ASP A 141 27.05 -41.08 7.97
C ASP A 141 25.76 -40.90 8.77
N GLU A 142 25.06 -39.74 8.68
CA GLU A 142 23.79 -39.53 9.34
C GLU A 142 22.79 -38.79 8.42
N ASP A 143 21.61 -39.36 8.25
CA ASP A 143 20.44 -38.83 7.51
C ASP A 143 19.88 -37.48 8.05
N ASP A 144 20.68 -36.62 8.65
CA ASP A 144 20.23 -35.38 9.29
C ASP A 144 20.67 -34.15 8.46
N VAL A 145 19.75 -33.65 7.65
CA VAL A 145 19.90 -32.49 6.73
C VAL A 145 20.18 -31.16 7.47
N GLU A 146 20.19 -31.17 8.82
CA GLU A 146 20.32 -29.95 9.62
C GLU A 146 21.74 -29.66 10.09
N THR A 147 22.33 -28.58 9.57
CA THR A 147 23.60 -28.05 10.03
C THR A 147 23.47 -27.37 11.42
N ALA A 148 24.57 -27.27 12.18
CA ALA A 148 24.57 -26.57 13.47
C ALA A 148 24.10 -25.09 13.35
N GLN A 149 24.31 -24.46 12.19
CA GLN A 149 23.81 -23.10 11.91
C GLN A 149 22.31 -23.10 11.62
N SER A 150 21.77 -24.10 10.92
CA SER A 150 20.33 -24.20 10.69
C SER A 150 19.57 -24.51 11.98
N ARG A 151 20.11 -25.38 12.83
CA ARG A 151 19.56 -25.64 14.18
C ARG A 151 19.55 -24.38 15.05
N HIS A 152 20.64 -23.61 15.07
CA HIS A 152 20.66 -22.33 15.81
C HIS A 152 19.70 -21.29 15.25
N LYS A 153 19.52 -21.22 13.91
CA LYS A 153 18.50 -20.36 13.28
C LYS A 153 17.10 -20.83 13.64
N MET A 154 16.86 -22.15 13.68
CA MET A 154 15.58 -22.74 14.06
C MET A 154 15.26 -22.46 15.53
N GLU A 155 16.21 -22.68 16.46
CA GLU A 155 16.06 -22.34 17.87
C GLU A 155 15.73 -20.85 18.08
N LYS A 156 16.39 -19.98 17.30
CA LYS A 156 16.13 -18.53 17.33
C LYS A 156 14.75 -18.18 16.79
N LEU A 157 14.29 -18.85 15.73
CA LEU A 157 12.93 -18.70 15.20
C LEU A 157 11.90 -19.20 16.20
N GLU A 158 12.09 -20.38 16.79
CA GLU A 158 11.21 -20.91 17.82
C GLU A 158 11.17 -20.03 19.08
N ALA A 159 12.29 -19.41 19.43
CA ALA A 159 12.33 -18.44 20.52
C ALA A 159 11.55 -17.16 20.18
N LEU A 160 11.61 -16.70 18.92
CA LEU A 160 10.82 -15.58 18.43
C LEU A 160 9.32 -15.93 18.35
N ASP A 161 8.96 -17.14 17.93
CA ASP A 161 7.58 -17.62 17.88
C ASP A 161 6.92 -17.67 19.27
N LYS A 162 7.71 -17.91 20.32
CA LYS A 162 7.24 -17.85 21.71
C LYS A 162 6.97 -16.43 22.21
N ILE A 163 7.52 -15.41 21.53
CA ILE A 163 7.31 -14.01 21.86
C ILE A 163 6.04 -13.51 21.14
N SER A 164 4.90 -13.76 21.76
CA SER A 164 3.63 -13.17 21.29
C SER A 164 3.38 -11.87 22.04
N LEU A 165 3.47 -10.72 21.35
CA LEU A 165 3.26 -9.42 21.97
C LEU A 165 1.86 -9.24 22.53
N THR A 166 0.82 -9.65 21.82
CA THR A 166 -0.57 -9.63 22.34
C THR A 166 -1.55 -10.26 21.36
N LYS A 167 -2.66 -10.71 21.88
CA LYS A 167 -3.87 -10.93 21.07
C LYS A 167 -4.42 -9.55 20.69
N THR A 168 -4.41 -9.21 19.42
CA THR A 168 -5.10 -7.99 18.97
C THR A 168 -6.58 -8.11 19.32
N VAL A 169 -7.24 -6.98 19.62
CA VAL A 169 -8.68 -6.96 19.93
C VAL A 169 -9.49 -7.67 18.84
N MET A 170 -9.11 -7.46 17.58
CA MET A 170 -9.76 -8.12 16.44
C MET A 170 -9.65 -9.65 16.47
N ASN A 171 -8.57 -10.21 17.04
CA ASN A 171 -8.45 -11.66 17.21
C ASN A 171 -9.35 -12.19 18.33
N VAL A 172 -9.57 -11.41 19.39
CA VAL A 172 -10.47 -11.77 20.50
C VAL A 172 -11.93 -11.70 20.09
N VAL A 173 -12.28 -10.69 19.28
CA VAL A 173 -13.66 -10.42 18.81
C VAL A 173 -14.00 -11.20 17.54
N LYS A 174 -13.08 -12.03 17.02
CA LYS A 174 -13.30 -12.82 15.80
C LYS A 174 -14.65 -13.56 15.84
N LEU A 175 -15.40 -13.42 14.72
CA LEU A 175 -16.70 -14.09 14.57
C LEU A 175 -16.47 -15.58 14.28
N GLY A 176 -17.26 -16.43 14.91
CA GLY A 176 -17.19 -17.90 14.79
C GLY A 176 -18.26 -18.49 13.89
N THR A 177 -19.39 -17.81 13.72
CA THR A 177 -20.56 -18.30 12.97
C THR A 177 -21.15 -17.22 12.08
N LEU A 178 -21.85 -17.63 11.02
CA LEU A 178 -22.54 -16.69 10.11
C LEU A 178 -23.63 -15.87 10.81
N SER A 179 -24.28 -16.43 11.83
CA SER A 179 -25.32 -15.75 12.61
C SER A 179 -24.79 -14.59 13.46
N GLU A 180 -23.49 -14.52 13.70
CA GLU A 180 -22.86 -13.39 14.40
C GLU A 180 -22.61 -12.17 13.49
N ILE A 181 -22.80 -12.32 12.17
CA ILE A 181 -22.68 -11.21 11.20
C ILE A 181 -23.95 -10.37 11.27
N VAL A 182 -23.81 -9.16 11.81
CA VAL A 182 -24.94 -8.24 12.04
C VAL A 182 -25.27 -7.44 10.77
N GLY A 183 -26.55 -7.24 10.50
CA GLY A 183 -27.04 -6.34 9.45
C GLY A 183 -26.93 -6.86 8.01
N GLN A 184 -26.42 -8.10 7.78
CA GLN A 184 -26.12 -8.63 6.44
C GLN A 184 -26.87 -9.92 6.09
N ASN A 185 -28.05 -10.12 6.64
CA ASN A 185 -28.78 -11.39 6.52
C ASN A 185 -29.00 -11.85 5.09
N ASP A 186 -29.39 -10.94 4.19
CA ASP A 186 -29.71 -11.27 2.80
C ASP A 186 -28.44 -11.51 1.98
N ALA A 187 -27.41 -10.69 2.18
CA ALA A 187 -26.10 -10.88 1.55
C ALA A 187 -25.46 -12.22 1.98
N VAL A 188 -25.52 -12.55 3.27
CA VAL A 188 -24.99 -13.81 3.81
C VAL A 188 -25.78 -15.00 3.26
N LYS A 189 -27.11 -14.95 3.19
CA LYS A 189 -27.95 -16.01 2.58
C LYS A 189 -27.65 -16.16 1.09
N ALA A 190 -27.54 -15.06 0.33
CA ALA A 190 -27.18 -15.08 -1.08
C ALA A 190 -25.80 -15.69 -1.31
N LEU A 191 -24.81 -15.32 -0.48
CA LEU A 191 -23.46 -15.87 -0.52
C LEU A 191 -23.47 -17.37 -0.19
N ALA A 192 -24.14 -17.77 0.88
CA ALA A 192 -24.22 -19.16 1.32
C ALA A 192 -24.91 -20.05 0.27
N SER A 193 -26.01 -19.58 -0.32
CA SER A 193 -26.74 -20.32 -1.36
C SER A 193 -25.90 -20.60 -2.61
N LYS A 194 -25.01 -19.66 -2.99
CA LYS A 194 -24.14 -19.77 -4.17
C LYS A 194 -22.91 -20.62 -3.91
N ILE A 195 -22.37 -20.60 -2.70
CA ILE A 195 -21.15 -21.35 -2.33
C ILE A 195 -21.48 -22.75 -1.88
N ALA A 196 -22.48 -22.96 -1.01
CA ALA A 196 -22.85 -24.30 -0.54
C ALA A 196 -23.64 -25.12 -1.58
N SER A 197 -23.77 -24.63 -2.80
CA SER A 197 -24.40 -25.33 -3.93
C SER A 197 -23.53 -26.50 -4.42
N PRO A 198 -24.12 -27.56 -5.01
CA PRO A 198 -23.38 -28.57 -5.77
C PRO A 198 -22.59 -27.98 -6.96
N TYR A 199 -22.98 -26.80 -7.41
CA TYR A 199 -22.35 -26.06 -8.51
C TYR A 199 -21.99 -24.66 -8.03
N PRO A 200 -20.91 -24.52 -7.23
CA PRO A 200 -20.52 -23.21 -6.68
C PRO A 200 -20.11 -22.24 -7.79
N GLN A 201 -20.43 -20.97 -7.59
CA GLN A 201 -20.18 -19.90 -8.56
C GLN A 201 -19.03 -19.00 -8.10
N HIS A 202 -18.30 -18.40 -9.04
CA HIS A 202 -17.42 -17.26 -8.73
C HIS A 202 -18.27 -16.06 -8.33
N LEU A 203 -17.77 -15.25 -7.39
CA LEU A 203 -18.52 -14.17 -6.78
C LEU A 203 -17.71 -12.87 -6.72
N ILE A 204 -18.42 -11.74 -6.82
CA ILE A 204 -17.91 -10.44 -6.41
C ILE A 204 -18.81 -9.92 -5.29
N LEU A 205 -18.18 -9.58 -4.17
CA LEU A 205 -18.84 -8.99 -3.00
C LEU A 205 -18.62 -7.48 -3.02
N TYR A 206 -19.69 -6.75 -3.24
CA TYR A 206 -19.71 -5.29 -3.22
C TYR A 206 -20.14 -4.78 -1.85
N GLY A 207 -19.67 -3.60 -1.48
CA GLY A 207 -20.15 -2.90 -0.29
C GLY A 207 -19.06 -2.13 0.44
N PRO A 208 -19.44 -1.29 1.42
CA PRO A 208 -18.50 -0.43 2.15
C PRO A 208 -17.47 -1.22 2.97
N PRO A 209 -16.38 -0.57 3.40
CA PRO A 209 -15.39 -1.22 4.24
C PRO A 209 -15.97 -1.58 5.61
N GLY A 210 -15.46 -2.66 6.22
CA GLY A 210 -15.80 -3.03 7.59
C GLY A 210 -17.18 -3.64 7.83
N VAL A 211 -17.94 -3.98 6.76
CA VAL A 211 -19.29 -4.62 6.87
C VAL A 211 -19.24 -6.15 7.00
N GLY A 212 -18.04 -6.75 6.92
CA GLY A 212 -17.88 -8.18 7.16
C GLY A 212 -17.72 -9.07 5.93
N LYS A 213 -17.46 -8.54 4.72
CA LYS A 213 -17.30 -9.29 3.45
C LYS A 213 -16.31 -10.47 3.57
N THR A 214 -15.09 -10.20 4.00
CA THR A 214 -14.02 -11.21 4.16
C THR A 214 -14.40 -12.28 5.19
N THR A 215 -14.98 -11.85 6.31
CA THR A 215 -15.43 -12.76 7.37
C THR A 215 -16.56 -13.66 6.88
N ALA A 216 -17.53 -13.11 6.15
CA ALA A 216 -18.64 -13.87 5.59
C ALA A 216 -18.14 -14.93 4.59
N ALA A 217 -17.23 -14.57 3.68
CA ALA A 217 -16.67 -15.50 2.71
C ALA A 217 -15.96 -16.68 3.39
N ARG A 218 -15.17 -16.42 4.45
CA ARG A 218 -14.47 -17.46 5.20
C ARG A 218 -15.44 -18.37 5.95
N LEU A 219 -16.42 -17.81 6.67
CA LEU A 219 -17.39 -18.57 7.45
C LEU A 219 -18.33 -19.39 6.58
N VAL A 220 -18.70 -18.89 5.38
CA VAL A 220 -19.52 -19.63 4.42
C VAL A 220 -18.81 -20.88 3.93
N LEU A 221 -17.49 -20.82 3.65
CA LEU A 221 -16.73 -22.03 3.30
C LEU A 221 -16.75 -23.06 4.44
N GLU A 222 -16.54 -22.61 5.69
CA GLU A 222 -16.58 -23.51 6.85
C GLU A 222 -17.95 -24.16 7.05
N GLU A 223 -19.02 -23.47 6.67
CA GLU A 223 -20.38 -24.05 6.68
C GLU A 223 -20.61 -24.97 5.48
N ALA A 224 -20.13 -24.59 4.30
CA ALA A 224 -20.20 -25.41 3.10
C ALA A 224 -19.50 -26.76 3.26
N LYS A 225 -18.34 -26.81 3.92
CA LYS A 225 -17.62 -28.06 4.24
C LYS A 225 -18.45 -29.07 5.05
N LYS A 226 -19.39 -28.58 5.86
CA LYS A 226 -20.28 -29.42 6.70
C LYS A 226 -21.51 -29.92 5.95
N THR A 227 -21.74 -29.40 4.74
CA THR A 227 -22.96 -29.65 3.97
C THR A 227 -22.74 -30.82 3.01
N ALA A 228 -23.54 -31.88 3.13
CA ALA A 228 -23.34 -33.14 2.39
C ALA A 228 -23.41 -33.03 0.86
N TRP A 229 -24.08 -32.00 0.34
CA TRP A 229 -24.20 -31.75 -1.12
C TRP A 229 -23.26 -30.71 -1.65
N SER A 230 -22.38 -30.14 -0.79
CA SER A 230 -21.39 -29.16 -1.22
C SER A 230 -20.31 -29.79 -2.09
N ALA A 231 -19.79 -29.04 -3.04
CA ALA A 231 -18.64 -29.47 -3.86
C ALA A 231 -17.30 -29.40 -3.10
N PHE A 232 -17.26 -28.74 -1.94
CA PHE A 232 -16.03 -28.57 -1.16
C PHE A 232 -15.77 -29.75 -0.23
N GLY A 233 -14.54 -30.28 -0.26
CA GLY A 233 -14.09 -31.30 0.68
C GLY A 233 -13.81 -30.70 2.08
N GLU A 234 -13.67 -31.55 3.09
CA GLU A 234 -13.38 -31.14 4.48
C GLU A 234 -12.11 -30.27 4.60
N ASN A 235 -11.09 -30.55 3.77
CA ASN A 235 -9.81 -29.86 3.77
C ASN A 235 -9.73 -28.74 2.70
N ALA A 236 -10.86 -28.29 2.15
CA ALA A 236 -10.87 -27.23 1.15
C ALA A 236 -10.16 -25.96 1.65
N PRO A 237 -9.11 -25.46 0.99
CA PRO A 237 -8.36 -24.30 1.45
C PRO A 237 -9.13 -23.00 1.26
N PHE A 238 -8.87 -22.03 2.15
CA PHE A 238 -9.25 -20.62 1.98
C PHE A 238 -7.98 -19.81 1.86
N VAL A 239 -7.64 -19.43 0.63
CA VAL A 239 -6.45 -18.63 0.34
C VAL A 239 -6.87 -17.18 0.18
N GLU A 240 -6.28 -16.29 0.97
CA GLU A 240 -6.59 -14.86 1.00
C GLU A 240 -5.42 -14.04 0.50
N CYS A 241 -5.69 -13.08 -0.38
CA CYS A 241 -4.72 -12.11 -0.82
C CYS A 241 -5.37 -10.74 -1.02
N ASP A 242 -4.55 -9.69 -1.08
CA ASP A 242 -4.97 -8.30 -1.26
C ASP A 242 -4.58 -7.83 -2.66
N GLY A 243 -5.56 -7.42 -3.46
CA GLY A 243 -5.36 -6.93 -4.82
C GLY A 243 -4.48 -5.70 -4.92
N THR A 244 -4.42 -4.88 -3.86
CA THR A 244 -3.56 -3.68 -3.82
C THR A 244 -2.08 -4.01 -3.74
N THR A 245 -1.74 -5.17 -3.18
CA THR A 245 -0.34 -5.63 -3.01
C THR A 245 0.16 -6.45 -4.20
N LEU A 246 -0.76 -6.98 -5.00
CA LEU A 246 -0.45 -7.80 -6.17
C LEU A 246 -0.22 -6.90 -7.39
N ARG A 247 1.05 -6.59 -7.68
CA ARG A 247 1.43 -5.82 -8.86
C ARG A 247 2.14 -6.68 -9.88
N TRP A 248 1.93 -6.37 -11.14
CA TRP A 248 2.69 -6.97 -12.23
C TRP A 248 3.98 -6.17 -12.44
N ASP A 249 5.14 -6.80 -12.21
CA ASP A 249 6.41 -6.28 -12.69
C ASP A 249 6.95 -7.24 -13.76
N SER A 250 7.22 -6.73 -14.95
CA SER A 250 7.80 -7.51 -16.04
C SER A 250 9.23 -7.99 -15.74
N ARG A 251 9.87 -7.44 -14.72
CA ARG A 251 11.21 -7.81 -14.24
C ARG A 251 11.14 -8.74 -13.04
N ASP A 252 9.98 -8.86 -12.43
CA ASP A 252 9.81 -9.68 -11.24
C ASP A 252 9.61 -11.14 -11.66
N ILE A 253 10.59 -11.96 -11.31
CA ILE A 253 10.62 -13.39 -11.56
C ILE A 253 9.55 -14.09 -10.73
N THR A 254 9.08 -13.43 -9.66
CA THR A 254 8.09 -13.98 -8.73
C THR A 254 6.72 -13.37 -8.96
N ASN A 255 5.78 -14.14 -9.51
CA ASN A 255 4.37 -13.80 -9.52
C ASN A 255 3.68 -14.60 -8.40
N PRO A 256 3.39 -13.98 -7.23
CA PRO A 256 2.83 -14.72 -6.12
C PRO A 256 1.41 -15.26 -6.41
N LEU A 257 0.64 -14.59 -7.27
CA LEU A 257 -0.72 -15.01 -7.59
C LEU A 257 -0.75 -16.23 -8.50
N ILE A 258 -0.10 -16.15 -9.65
CA ILE A 258 -0.17 -17.20 -10.68
C ILE A 258 0.94 -18.22 -10.51
N GLY A 259 2.08 -17.82 -9.98
CA GLY A 259 3.32 -18.59 -9.95
C GLY A 259 4.32 -18.10 -11.00
N SER A 260 5.52 -18.65 -10.94
CA SER A 260 6.65 -18.24 -11.77
C SER A 260 7.54 -19.41 -12.11
N VAL A 261 8.42 -19.22 -13.08
CA VAL A 261 9.51 -20.17 -13.38
C VAL A 261 10.82 -19.50 -13.00
N HIS A 262 11.59 -20.16 -12.17
CA HIS A 262 12.93 -19.72 -11.82
C HIS A 262 13.92 -20.34 -12.80
N ASP A 263 14.29 -19.58 -13.82
CA ASP A 263 15.28 -20.00 -14.79
C ASP A 263 16.70 -20.00 -14.18
N PRO A 264 17.61 -20.90 -14.62
CA PRO A 264 18.96 -21.03 -14.08
C PRO A 264 19.79 -19.74 -14.12
N ILE A 265 19.58 -18.88 -15.12
CA ILE A 265 20.24 -17.55 -15.23
C ILE A 265 19.99 -16.69 -14.01
N TYR A 266 18.80 -16.72 -13.45
CA TYR A 266 18.42 -15.92 -12.28
C TYR A 266 18.94 -16.50 -10.95
N GLN A 267 19.38 -17.76 -10.96
CA GLN A 267 20.04 -18.41 -9.84
C GLN A 267 21.54 -18.12 -9.77
N GLY A 268 22.07 -17.22 -10.63
CA GLY A 268 23.47 -16.84 -10.67
C GLY A 268 24.36 -17.70 -11.57
N ALA A 269 23.76 -18.59 -12.37
CA ALA A 269 24.50 -19.35 -13.38
C ALA A 269 25.01 -18.41 -14.49
N GLN A 270 26.27 -18.62 -14.91
CA GLN A 270 26.79 -17.95 -16.11
C GLN A 270 26.03 -18.46 -17.34
N ARG A 271 25.91 -17.61 -18.37
CA ARG A 271 25.09 -17.91 -19.57
C ARG A 271 25.44 -19.23 -20.25
N GLU A 272 26.73 -19.62 -20.19
CA GLU A 272 27.25 -20.90 -20.72
C GLU A 272 26.90 -22.13 -19.88
N LEU A 273 26.55 -21.91 -18.57
CA LEU A 273 26.12 -22.98 -17.64
C LEU A 273 24.60 -22.98 -17.44
N ALA A 274 23.88 -22.01 -18.00
CA ALA A 274 22.43 -21.93 -17.88
C ALA A 274 21.71 -22.98 -18.71
N ASP A 275 22.32 -23.43 -19.80
CA ASP A 275 21.78 -24.49 -20.65
C ASP A 275 21.79 -25.89 -19.98
N ASP A 276 22.65 -26.07 -18.95
CA ASP A 276 22.71 -27.29 -18.14
C ASP A 276 21.83 -27.23 -16.88
N GLY A 277 21.31 -26.03 -16.55
CA GLY A 277 20.45 -25.80 -15.38
C GLY A 277 19.01 -26.21 -15.64
N ILE A 278 18.35 -26.74 -14.60
CA ILE A 278 16.94 -27.15 -14.69
C ILE A 278 16.07 -25.97 -14.21
N PRO A 279 15.16 -25.43 -15.06
CA PRO A 279 14.22 -24.40 -14.63
C PRO A 279 13.21 -24.97 -13.61
N GLU A 280 13.01 -24.25 -12.50
CA GLU A 280 12.13 -24.70 -11.42
C GLU A 280 10.81 -23.91 -11.44
N PRO A 281 9.67 -24.57 -11.77
CA PRO A 281 8.35 -23.95 -11.66
C PRO A 281 7.94 -23.81 -10.18
N LYS A 282 7.57 -22.61 -9.78
CA LYS A 282 6.98 -22.31 -8.45
C LYS A 282 5.50 -22.02 -8.61
N PRO A 283 4.60 -22.90 -8.15
CA PRO A 283 3.17 -22.62 -8.12
C PRO A 283 2.85 -21.38 -7.27
N GLY A 284 1.76 -20.68 -7.65
CA GLY A 284 1.28 -19.51 -6.93
C GLY A 284 0.01 -19.78 -6.13
N LEU A 285 -0.56 -18.71 -5.54
CA LEU A 285 -1.76 -18.76 -4.69
C LEU A 285 -2.96 -19.41 -5.37
N VAL A 286 -3.08 -19.31 -6.70
CA VAL A 286 -4.15 -20.00 -7.46
C VAL A 286 -4.05 -21.53 -7.35
N THR A 287 -2.84 -22.07 -7.26
CA THR A 287 -2.61 -23.49 -7.05
C THR A 287 -2.85 -23.89 -5.59
N ASP A 288 -2.44 -23.04 -4.65
CA ASP A 288 -2.70 -23.24 -3.21
C ASP A 288 -4.21 -23.24 -2.91
N ALA A 289 -5.00 -22.49 -3.70
CA ALA A 289 -6.46 -22.45 -3.58
C ALA A 289 -7.16 -23.63 -4.26
N HIS A 290 -6.43 -24.55 -4.90
CA HIS A 290 -7.04 -25.67 -5.62
C HIS A 290 -7.98 -26.51 -4.73
N GLY A 291 -9.19 -26.77 -5.23
CA GLY A 291 -10.25 -27.47 -4.48
C GLY A 291 -10.94 -26.64 -3.40
N GLY A 292 -10.63 -25.34 -3.30
CA GLY A 292 -11.16 -24.43 -2.31
C GLY A 292 -11.56 -23.07 -2.83
N ILE A 293 -11.30 -22.03 -2.05
CA ILE A 293 -11.64 -20.63 -2.36
C ILE A 293 -10.36 -19.80 -2.44
N LEU A 294 -10.21 -19.04 -3.53
CA LEU A 294 -9.31 -17.89 -3.62
C LEU A 294 -10.11 -16.63 -3.32
N PHE A 295 -9.80 -15.99 -2.21
CA PHE A 295 -10.39 -14.71 -1.82
C PHE A 295 -9.42 -13.57 -2.14
N ILE A 296 -9.87 -12.61 -2.97
CA ILE A 296 -9.09 -11.41 -3.31
C ILE A 296 -9.80 -10.20 -2.72
N ASP A 297 -9.22 -9.60 -1.69
CA ASP A 297 -9.71 -8.32 -1.16
C ASP A 297 -9.30 -7.19 -2.12
N GLU A 298 -10.16 -6.20 -2.26
CA GLU A 298 -10.01 -5.09 -3.22
C GLU A 298 -9.66 -5.57 -4.65
N ILE A 299 -10.44 -6.52 -5.17
CA ILE A 299 -10.22 -7.10 -6.52
C ILE A 299 -10.24 -6.04 -7.63
N GLY A 300 -10.91 -4.91 -7.42
CA GLY A 300 -10.94 -3.77 -8.32
C GLY A 300 -9.58 -3.06 -8.48
N GLU A 301 -8.64 -3.27 -7.54
CA GLU A 301 -7.28 -2.72 -7.57
C GLU A 301 -6.27 -3.65 -8.25
N LEU A 302 -6.69 -4.87 -8.63
CA LEU A 302 -5.80 -5.84 -9.25
C LEU A 302 -5.30 -5.34 -10.61
N ASP A 303 -3.99 -5.47 -10.84
CA ASP A 303 -3.36 -5.09 -12.10
C ASP A 303 -4.10 -5.77 -13.29
N PRO A 304 -4.42 -5.04 -14.38
CA PRO A 304 -5.16 -5.57 -15.52
C PRO A 304 -4.48 -6.79 -16.20
N ILE A 305 -3.14 -6.87 -16.17
CA ILE A 305 -2.41 -8.01 -16.74
C ILE A 305 -2.61 -9.25 -15.87
N LEU A 306 -2.50 -9.08 -14.54
CA LEU A 306 -2.77 -10.17 -13.60
C LEU A 306 -4.22 -10.62 -13.67
N LEU A 307 -5.16 -9.69 -13.79
CA LEU A 307 -6.57 -10.01 -13.96
C LEU A 307 -6.81 -10.85 -15.21
N ASN A 308 -6.22 -10.49 -16.36
CA ASN A 308 -6.36 -11.26 -17.59
C ASN A 308 -5.77 -12.66 -17.47
N LYS A 309 -4.62 -12.81 -16.78
CA LYS A 309 -4.04 -14.12 -16.50
C LYS A 309 -4.94 -14.95 -15.57
N LEU A 310 -5.49 -14.33 -14.52
CA LEU A 310 -6.43 -14.97 -13.62
C LEU A 310 -7.68 -15.46 -14.35
N LEU A 311 -8.26 -14.65 -15.27
CA LEU A 311 -9.41 -15.03 -16.08
C LEU A 311 -9.11 -16.27 -16.93
N LYS A 312 -7.90 -16.37 -17.50
CA LYS A 312 -7.48 -17.56 -18.24
C LYS A 312 -7.40 -18.79 -17.33
N VAL A 313 -6.83 -18.65 -16.14
CA VAL A 313 -6.75 -19.74 -15.14
C VAL A 313 -8.15 -20.23 -14.73
N LEU A 314 -9.13 -19.32 -14.56
CA LEU A 314 -10.51 -19.67 -14.23
C LEU A 314 -11.17 -20.52 -15.33
N GLU A 315 -10.83 -20.30 -16.62
CA GLU A 315 -11.33 -21.07 -17.76
C GLU A 315 -10.63 -22.42 -17.89
N ASP A 316 -9.29 -22.40 -17.86
CA ASP A 316 -8.45 -23.58 -18.11
C ASP A 316 -8.34 -24.49 -16.88
N LYS A 317 -8.60 -23.96 -15.67
CA LYS A 317 -8.43 -24.64 -14.37
C LYS A 317 -7.01 -25.16 -14.12
N ARG A 318 -6.04 -24.58 -14.82
CA ARG A 318 -4.63 -24.91 -14.76
C ARG A 318 -3.77 -23.69 -15.04
N VAL A 319 -2.56 -23.70 -14.48
CA VAL A 319 -1.52 -22.71 -14.75
C VAL A 319 -0.46 -23.34 -15.64
N PRO A 320 -0.30 -22.92 -16.90
CA PRO A 320 0.81 -23.37 -17.74
C PRO A 320 2.10 -22.68 -17.28
N PHE A 321 3.20 -23.43 -17.31
CA PHE A 321 4.56 -22.92 -17.13
C PHE A 321 5.31 -23.03 -18.46
N GLU A 322 6.07 -21.99 -18.78
CA GLU A 322 6.87 -21.92 -19.99
C GLU A 322 8.27 -21.41 -19.64
N SER A 323 9.31 -22.07 -20.14
CA SER A 323 10.70 -21.62 -20.05
C SER A 323 11.44 -21.96 -21.32
N ALA A 324 12.27 -21.05 -21.80
CA ALA A 324 13.15 -21.27 -22.95
C ALA A 324 14.29 -22.27 -22.65
N TYR A 325 14.52 -22.53 -21.37
CA TYR A 325 15.60 -23.42 -20.87
C TYR A 325 15.08 -24.83 -20.52
N TYR A 326 13.78 -25.08 -20.69
CA TYR A 326 13.21 -26.38 -20.40
C TYR A 326 13.40 -27.33 -21.57
N ASP A 327 14.04 -28.48 -21.29
CA ASP A 327 14.16 -29.61 -22.24
C ASP A 327 13.47 -30.85 -21.65
N GLU A 328 12.44 -31.34 -22.33
CA GLU A 328 11.66 -32.51 -21.92
C GLU A 328 12.47 -33.81 -22.04
N GLU A 329 13.44 -33.88 -23.00
CA GLU A 329 14.27 -35.05 -23.25
C GLU A 329 15.42 -35.19 -22.25
N ASN A 330 15.73 -34.14 -21.50
CA ASN A 330 16.78 -34.17 -20.49
C ASN A 330 16.47 -35.22 -19.39
N PRO A 331 17.31 -36.26 -19.23
CA PRO A 331 17.09 -37.36 -18.27
C PRO A 331 17.23 -36.90 -16.81
N TYR A 332 17.91 -35.79 -16.55
CA TYR A 332 18.14 -35.26 -15.20
C TYR A 332 16.98 -34.41 -14.66
N VAL A 333 16.00 -34.04 -15.49
CA VAL A 333 14.83 -33.28 -15.06
C VAL A 333 13.90 -34.19 -14.25
N PRO A 334 13.58 -33.83 -12.98
CA PRO A 334 12.67 -34.59 -12.14
C PRO A 334 11.27 -34.75 -12.74
N ALA A 335 10.64 -35.90 -12.50
CA ALA A 335 9.34 -36.25 -13.11
C ALA A 335 8.24 -35.23 -12.75
N TYR A 336 8.27 -34.62 -11.55
CA TYR A 336 7.30 -33.61 -11.15
C TYR A 336 7.43 -32.30 -11.93
N ILE A 337 8.67 -31.88 -12.26
CA ILE A 337 8.94 -30.73 -13.13
C ILE A 337 8.42 -30.99 -14.56
N LYS A 338 8.73 -32.16 -15.12
CA LYS A 338 8.19 -32.55 -16.43
C LYS A 338 6.67 -32.51 -16.46
N LYS A 339 6.01 -32.96 -15.38
CA LYS A 339 4.56 -32.91 -15.26
C LYS A 339 4.04 -31.47 -15.22
N LEU A 340 4.71 -30.56 -14.46
CA LEU A 340 4.30 -29.17 -14.37
C LEU A 340 4.45 -28.41 -15.69
N PHE A 341 5.51 -28.65 -16.44
CA PHE A 341 5.67 -28.06 -17.78
C PHE A 341 4.69 -28.63 -18.81
N ARG A 342 4.44 -29.93 -18.78
CA ARG A 342 3.54 -30.58 -19.73
C ARG A 342 2.07 -30.34 -19.44
N ASP A 343 1.63 -30.52 -18.19
CA ASP A 343 0.23 -30.54 -17.80
C ASP A 343 -0.20 -29.22 -17.14
N GLY A 344 0.75 -28.39 -16.71
CA GLY A 344 0.52 -27.21 -15.85
C GLY A 344 0.18 -27.57 -14.41
N ALA A 345 0.22 -26.59 -13.50
CA ALA A 345 -0.23 -26.76 -12.12
C ALA A 345 -1.76 -26.74 -12.03
N PRO A 346 -2.38 -27.59 -11.20
CA PRO A 346 -3.83 -27.58 -11.03
C PRO A 346 -4.28 -26.32 -10.29
N ALA A 347 -5.38 -25.69 -10.77
CA ALA A 347 -5.92 -24.46 -10.23
C ALA A 347 -7.45 -24.38 -10.41
N ASP A 348 -8.15 -25.46 -10.01
CA ASP A 348 -9.62 -25.48 -9.99
C ASP A 348 -10.11 -24.98 -8.62
N PHE A 349 -10.55 -23.74 -8.54
CA PHE A 349 -10.98 -23.06 -7.31
C PHE A 349 -12.18 -22.15 -7.58
N ILE A 350 -12.86 -21.74 -6.55
CA ILE A 350 -13.88 -20.70 -6.63
C ILE A 350 -13.26 -19.35 -6.27
N LEU A 351 -13.38 -18.39 -7.17
CA LEU A 351 -12.97 -17.01 -6.92
C LEU A 351 -14.06 -16.26 -6.15
N ILE A 352 -13.67 -15.61 -5.06
CA ILE A 352 -14.48 -14.60 -4.38
C ILE A 352 -13.66 -13.30 -4.33
N GLY A 353 -14.07 -12.31 -5.12
CA GLY A 353 -13.51 -10.96 -5.04
C GLY A 353 -14.34 -10.10 -4.10
N ALA A 354 -13.70 -9.32 -3.24
CA ALA A 354 -14.35 -8.25 -2.50
C ALA A 354 -13.88 -6.89 -3.01
N THR A 355 -14.77 -5.90 -2.99
CA THR A 355 -14.43 -4.54 -3.43
C THR A 355 -15.28 -3.49 -2.71
N THR A 356 -14.70 -2.30 -2.60
CA THR A 356 -15.39 -1.08 -2.17
C THR A 356 -15.78 -0.17 -3.36
N ARG A 357 -15.41 -0.57 -4.58
CA ARG A 357 -15.77 0.15 -5.82
C ARG A 357 -17.17 -0.19 -6.29
N GLU A 358 -17.77 0.73 -7.02
CA GLU A 358 -19.05 0.50 -7.67
C GLU A 358 -18.95 -0.52 -8.82
N PRO A 359 -20.03 -1.25 -9.15
CA PRO A 359 -20.03 -2.24 -10.22
C PRO A 359 -19.54 -1.71 -11.58
N GLN A 360 -19.80 -0.45 -11.90
CA GLN A 360 -19.39 0.19 -13.15
C GLN A 360 -17.86 0.38 -13.26
N GLU A 361 -17.16 0.47 -12.12
CA GLU A 361 -15.71 0.64 -12.04
C GLU A 361 -14.94 -0.68 -12.12
N ILE A 362 -15.66 -1.81 -12.02
CA ILE A 362 -15.06 -3.14 -12.09
C ILE A 362 -15.02 -3.61 -13.55
N ASN A 363 -13.90 -4.23 -13.93
CA ASN A 363 -13.68 -4.74 -15.27
C ASN A 363 -14.84 -5.66 -15.72
N PRO A 364 -15.50 -5.35 -16.86
CA PRO A 364 -16.65 -6.13 -17.36
C PRO A 364 -16.35 -7.61 -17.61
N ALA A 365 -15.10 -7.96 -17.94
CA ALA A 365 -14.70 -9.34 -18.22
C ALA A 365 -14.78 -10.24 -16.98
N ILE A 366 -14.43 -9.73 -15.80
CA ILE A 366 -14.58 -10.50 -14.56
C ILE A 366 -16.03 -10.48 -14.07
N ARG A 367 -16.74 -9.35 -14.20
CA ARG A 367 -18.16 -9.25 -13.83
C ARG A 367 -19.04 -10.26 -14.57
N SER A 368 -18.78 -10.46 -15.86
CA SER A 368 -19.56 -11.41 -16.66
C SER A 368 -19.39 -12.87 -16.25
N ARG A 369 -18.34 -13.19 -15.48
CA ARG A 369 -18.03 -14.57 -15.01
C ARG A 369 -18.40 -14.80 -13.56
N CYS A 370 -18.73 -13.75 -12.82
CA CYS A 370 -19.03 -13.79 -11.39
C CYS A 370 -20.48 -13.41 -11.13
N ALA A 371 -21.09 -14.06 -10.16
CA ALA A 371 -22.35 -13.58 -9.60
C ALA A 371 -22.06 -12.46 -8.60
N GLU A 372 -22.95 -11.49 -8.50
CA GLU A 372 -22.79 -10.32 -7.65
C GLU A 372 -23.58 -10.50 -6.35
N VAL A 373 -22.98 -10.07 -5.24
CA VAL A 373 -23.60 -10.03 -3.91
C VAL A 373 -23.29 -8.68 -3.27
N PHE A 374 -24.31 -7.97 -2.83
CA PHE A 374 -24.21 -6.65 -2.25
C PHE A 374 -24.33 -6.70 -0.74
N PHE A 375 -23.31 -6.20 -0.04
CA PHE A 375 -23.33 -5.95 1.38
C PHE A 375 -23.75 -4.53 1.65
N GLU A 376 -24.74 -4.36 2.48
CA GLU A 376 -25.30 -3.05 2.79
C GLU A 376 -24.44 -2.27 3.80
N PRO A 377 -24.51 -0.93 3.78
CA PRO A 377 -23.97 -0.13 4.88
C PRO A 377 -24.63 -0.52 6.20
N LEU A 378 -23.85 -0.55 7.29
CA LEU A 378 -24.40 -0.84 8.61
C LEU A 378 -25.28 0.32 9.09
N ARG A 379 -26.40 -0.01 9.72
CA ARG A 379 -27.23 0.98 10.41
C ARG A 379 -26.67 1.28 11.79
N PRO A 380 -27.00 2.41 12.42
CA PRO A 380 -26.58 2.71 13.79
C PRO A 380 -26.87 1.60 14.77
N GLU A 381 -28.07 0.97 14.67
CA GLU A 381 -28.48 -0.15 15.53
C GLU A 381 -27.62 -1.40 15.32
N ASP A 382 -27.18 -1.64 14.07
CA ASP A 382 -26.28 -2.74 13.74
C ASP A 382 -24.89 -2.50 14.36
N VAL A 383 -24.37 -1.27 14.29
CA VAL A 383 -23.11 -0.87 14.93
C VAL A 383 -23.18 -1.01 16.45
N GLU A 384 -24.30 -0.56 17.07
CA GLU A 384 -24.52 -0.76 18.51
C GLU A 384 -24.47 -2.23 18.90
N THR A 385 -25.13 -3.09 18.11
CA THR A 385 -25.15 -4.54 18.33
C THR A 385 -23.75 -5.13 18.21
N ILE A 386 -22.98 -4.72 17.20
CA ILE A 386 -21.58 -5.13 17.01
C ILE A 386 -20.73 -4.72 18.22
N VAL A 387 -20.88 -3.49 18.72
CA VAL A 387 -20.16 -2.98 19.88
C VAL A 387 -20.52 -3.76 21.15
N LYS A 388 -21.80 -4.04 21.37
CA LYS A 388 -22.29 -4.84 22.51
C LYS A 388 -21.72 -6.26 22.47
N ASN A 389 -21.78 -6.94 21.33
CA ASN A 389 -21.21 -8.27 21.12
C ASN A 389 -19.68 -8.27 21.31
N ALA A 390 -18.99 -7.24 20.84
CA ALA A 390 -17.56 -7.09 21.02
C ALA A 390 -17.18 -6.87 22.49
N ALA A 391 -17.93 -6.04 23.21
CA ALA A 391 -17.74 -5.81 24.64
C ALA A 391 -17.93 -7.10 25.46
N GLU A 392 -18.94 -7.90 25.14
CA GLU A 392 -19.16 -9.21 25.79
C GLU A 392 -17.97 -10.16 25.57
N LYS A 393 -17.48 -10.30 24.33
CA LYS A 393 -16.30 -11.12 24.00
C LYS A 393 -15.04 -10.62 24.70
N LEU A 394 -14.88 -9.30 24.89
CA LEU A 394 -13.80 -8.68 25.64
C LEU A 394 -13.99 -8.73 27.14
N LYS A 395 -15.17 -9.15 27.62
CA LYS A 395 -15.58 -9.13 29.04
C LYS A 395 -15.52 -7.72 29.64
N VAL A 396 -15.99 -6.74 28.90
CA VAL A 396 -16.04 -5.32 29.27
C VAL A 396 -17.49 -4.90 29.43
N SER A 397 -17.81 -4.20 30.51
CA SER A 397 -19.12 -3.61 30.76
C SER A 397 -19.17 -2.19 30.21
N LEU A 398 -20.27 -1.84 29.56
CA LEU A 398 -20.52 -0.51 29.02
C LEU A 398 -21.56 0.23 29.87
N GLU A 399 -21.35 1.52 30.08
CA GLU A 399 -22.41 2.42 30.57
C GLU A 399 -23.49 2.56 29.48
N ASP A 400 -24.75 2.68 29.88
CA ASP A 400 -25.85 2.89 28.95
C ASP A 400 -25.60 4.10 28.04
N GLY A 401 -25.80 3.96 26.73
CA GLY A 401 -25.57 4.98 25.74
C GLY A 401 -24.11 5.04 25.19
N VAL A 402 -23.17 4.21 25.66
CA VAL A 402 -21.80 4.15 25.09
C VAL A 402 -21.81 3.54 23.69
N ALA A 403 -22.58 2.47 23.46
CA ALA A 403 -22.70 1.85 22.14
C ALA A 403 -23.35 2.80 21.13
N GLU A 404 -24.39 3.52 21.54
CA GLU A 404 -25.03 4.60 20.76
C GLU A 404 -24.02 5.70 20.39
N MET A 405 -23.23 6.17 21.36
CA MET A 405 -22.17 7.16 21.08
C MET A 405 -21.17 6.67 20.05
N ILE A 406 -20.77 5.38 20.08
CA ILE A 406 -19.84 4.84 19.09
C ILE A 406 -20.49 4.84 17.70
N SER A 407 -21.78 4.49 17.58
CA SER A 407 -22.49 4.52 16.30
C SER A 407 -22.63 5.92 15.72
N GLU A 408 -22.63 6.98 16.55
CA GLU A 408 -22.59 8.36 16.08
C GLU A 408 -21.27 8.74 15.37
N TYR A 409 -20.15 8.11 15.76
CA TYR A 409 -18.84 8.41 15.18
C TYR A 409 -18.46 7.55 13.97
N THR A 410 -19.06 6.38 13.78
CA THR A 410 -18.69 5.49 12.67
C THR A 410 -19.81 4.51 12.30
N MET A 411 -19.92 4.22 11.01
CA MET A 411 -20.77 3.17 10.44
C MET A 411 -19.97 1.92 10.04
N GLU A 412 -18.68 1.88 10.32
CA GLU A 412 -17.82 0.76 9.99
C GLU A 412 -17.64 -0.14 11.22
N GLY A 413 -18.04 -1.39 11.15
CA GLY A 413 -17.93 -2.33 12.29
C GLY A 413 -16.49 -2.48 12.80
N ARG A 414 -15.48 -2.49 11.90
CA ARG A 414 -14.06 -2.56 12.29
C ARG A 414 -13.62 -1.32 13.08
N LYS A 415 -14.00 -0.12 12.61
CA LYS A 415 -13.69 1.13 13.33
C LYS A 415 -14.42 1.21 14.67
N ALA A 416 -15.67 0.76 14.73
CA ALA A 416 -16.44 0.73 15.97
C ALA A 416 -15.77 -0.18 17.04
N VAL A 417 -15.32 -1.36 16.66
CA VAL A 417 -14.58 -2.28 17.55
C VAL A 417 -13.24 -1.68 17.98
N ASN A 418 -12.51 -1.03 17.07
CA ASN A 418 -11.26 -0.35 17.41
C ASN A 418 -11.50 0.79 18.40
N LEU A 419 -12.54 1.60 18.18
CA LEU A 419 -12.89 2.71 19.08
C LEU A 419 -13.29 2.20 20.49
N LEU A 420 -13.99 1.06 20.56
CA LEU A 420 -14.26 0.36 21.81
C LEU A 420 -12.95 -0.07 22.51
N ALA A 421 -12.00 -0.62 21.74
CA ALA A 421 -10.70 -1.04 22.26
C ALA A 421 -9.85 0.12 22.78
N ASP A 422 -9.88 1.25 22.08
CA ASP A 422 -9.18 2.47 22.48
C ASP A 422 -9.77 3.02 23.81
N ALA A 423 -11.11 3.03 23.90
CA ALA A 423 -11.80 3.42 25.14
C ALA A 423 -11.48 2.48 26.31
N TYR A 424 -11.40 1.17 26.05
CA TYR A 424 -10.98 0.20 27.05
C TYR A 424 -9.54 0.41 27.49
N SER A 425 -8.64 0.64 26.54
CA SER A 425 -7.22 0.90 26.83
C SER A 425 -7.04 2.16 27.68
N LEU A 426 -7.79 3.23 27.41
CA LEU A 426 -7.80 4.44 28.21
C LEU A 426 -8.34 4.17 29.63
N ALA A 427 -9.42 3.40 29.75
CA ALA A 427 -10.00 3.02 31.04
C ALA A 427 -9.01 2.23 31.92
N VAL A 428 -8.30 1.27 31.33
CA VAL A 428 -7.28 0.46 32.00
C VAL A 428 -6.08 1.32 32.43
N TYR A 429 -5.62 2.19 31.54
CA TYR A 429 -4.49 3.10 31.82
C TYR A 429 -4.79 4.02 33.01
N GLU A 430 -5.98 4.65 33.05
CA GLU A 430 -6.38 5.53 34.14
C GLU A 430 -6.63 4.81 35.48
N ALA A 431 -7.03 3.54 35.41
CA ALA A 431 -7.20 2.70 36.59
C ALA A 431 -5.87 2.14 37.16
N GLY A 432 -4.72 2.46 36.53
CA GLY A 432 -3.41 1.94 36.96
C GLY A 432 -3.21 0.45 36.71
N GLY A 433 -3.88 -0.10 35.71
CA GLY A 433 -3.69 -1.50 35.27
C GLY A 433 -4.54 -2.54 36.01
N ALA A 434 -5.31 -2.18 37.03
CA ALA A 434 -6.11 -3.13 37.83
C ALA A 434 -7.61 -3.04 37.53
N GLY A 435 -8.12 -4.02 36.75
CA GLY A 435 -9.45 -4.59 36.99
C GLY A 435 -10.70 -3.73 36.77
N LYS A 436 -10.66 -2.58 36.08
CA LYS A 436 -11.87 -1.90 35.66
C LYS A 436 -12.23 -2.25 34.21
N ASN A 437 -13.00 -3.33 34.08
CA ASN A 437 -13.62 -3.71 32.80
C ASN A 437 -14.91 -2.91 32.55
N PHE A 438 -14.87 -1.57 32.77
CA PHE A 438 -16.04 -0.71 32.62
C PHE A 438 -15.67 0.56 31.83
N ILE A 439 -16.44 0.83 30.77
CA ILE A 439 -16.28 2.02 29.92
C ILE A 439 -17.46 2.94 30.19
N SER A 440 -17.15 4.16 30.69
CA SER A 440 -18.14 5.22 30.89
C SER A 440 -18.27 6.11 29.66
N ARG A 441 -19.39 6.83 29.57
CA ARG A 441 -19.60 7.87 28.51
C ARG A 441 -18.49 8.92 28.51
N GLU A 442 -17.96 9.26 29.69
CA GLU A 442 -16.88 10.25 29.81
C GLU A 442 -15.57 9.73 29.21
N ILE A 443 -15.20 8.48 29.49
CA ILE A 443 -14.04 7.82 28.89
C ILE A 443 -14.22 7.80 27.35
N MET A 444 -15.41 7.43 26.88
CA MET A 444 -15.71 7.39 25.45
C MET A 444 -15.57 8.75 24.79
N ARG A 445 -16.12 9.83 25.38
CA ARG A 445 -15.95 11.21 24.89
C ARG A 445 -14.50 11.64 24.80
N ARG A 446 -13.70 11.27 25.80
CA ARG A 446 -12.27 11.61 25.85
C ARG A 446 -11.49 10.83 24.78
N THR A 447 -11.82 9.59 24.58
CA THR A 447 -11.27 8.76 23.49
C THR A 447 -11.58 9.38 22.13
N ALA A 448 -12.84 9.72 21.87
CA ALA A 448 -13.26 10.36 20.63
C ALA A 448 -12.54 11.71 20.38
N ARG A 449 -12.38 12.54 21.43
CA ARG A 449 -11.62 13.80 21.34
C ARG A 449 -10.14 13.55 21.08
N GLY A 450 -9.53 12.57 21.75
CA GLY A 450 -8.13 12.18 21.55
C GLY A 450 -7.85 11.75 20.11
N SER A 451 -8.79 11.03 19.50
CA SER A 451 -8.73 10.57 18.11
C SER A 451 -9.24 11.61 17.10
N ARG A 452 -9.63 12.83 17.57
CA ARG A 452 -10.20 13.92 16.76
C ARG A 452 -11.39 13.48 15.89
N LEU A 453 -12.20 12.56 16.40
CA LEU A 453 -13.38 12.10 15.70
C LEU A 453 -14.48 13.16 15.75
N THR A 454 -15.10 13.37 14.59
CA THR A 454 -16.31 14.17 14.45
C THR A 454 -17.52 13.27 14.34
N VAL A 455 -18.65 13.70 14.87
CA VAL A 455 -19.91 12.96 14.73
C VAL A 455 -20.25 12.84 13.24
N SER A 456 -20.41 11.63 12.74
CA SER A 456 -20.63 11.34 11.34
C SER A 456 -22.10 11.58 10.92
N HIS A 457 -23.01 11.52 11.87
CA HIS A 457 -24.44 11.63 11.62
C HIS A 457 -25.08 12.66 12.53
N HIS A 458 -25.49 13.77 11.92
CA HIS A 458 -26.35 14.74 12.55
C HIS A 458 -27.80 14.47 12.10
N LYS A 459 -28.73 14.39 13.03
CA LYS A 459 -30.15 14.53 12.69
C LYS A 459 -30.34 15.90 12.08
N MET A 460 -30.61 15.93 10.77
CA MET A 460 -30.85 17.17 10.02
C MET A 460 -32.34 17.49 9.94
N ALA A 461 -33.18 16.48 10.03
CA ALA A 461 -34.62 16.65 9.98
C ALA A 461 -35.16 17.57 11.09
N SER A 462 -35.99 18.51 10.71
CA SER A 462 -36.66 19.47 11.60
C SER A 462 -38.16 19.48 11.35
N ASP A 463 -38.93 19.67 12.42
CA ASP A 463 -40.38 19.85 12.30
C ASP A 463 -40.77 21.31 11.98
N VAL A 464 -39.80 22.22 11.91
CA VAL A 464 -40.03 23.65 11.62
C VAL A 464 -39.91 23.87 10.11
N PRO A 465 -40.97 24.24 9.40
CA PRO A 465 -40.91 24.51 7.96
C PRO A 465 -40.10 25.78 7.68
N GLU A 466 -39.31 25.78 6.59
CA GLU A 466 -38.48 26.90 6.19
C GLU A 466 -38.72 27.31 4.72
N VAL A 467 -38.60 28.61 4.45
CA VAL A 467 -38.77 29.14 3.08
C VAL A 467 -37.44 29.03 2.34
N GLY A 468 -37.50 28.44 1.13
CA GLY A 468 -36.34 28.32 0.28
C GLY A 468 -35.33 27.25 0.71
N HIS A 469 -35.64 26.44 1.73
CA HIS A 469 -34.75 25.40 2.23
C HIS A 469 -35.34 24.01 2.02
N VAL A 470 -34.51 23.05 1.51
CA VAL A 470 -34.91 21.67 1.24
C VAL A 470 -33.73 20.73 1.33
N PHE A 471 -34.00 19.50 1.71
CA PHE A 471 -32.99 18.44 1.70
C PHE A 471 -33.01 17.66 0.38
N GLY A 472 -31.95 17.75 -0.39
CA GLY A 472 -31.62 16.88 -1.51
C GLY A 472 -30.85 15.64 -1.04
N LEU A 473 -30.59 14.71 -1.98
CA LEU A 473 -29.88 13.47 -1.71
C LEU A 473 -28.74 13.26 -2.70
N GLY A 474 -27.58 12.90 -2.18
CA GLY A 474 -26.38 12.51 -2.91
C GLY A 474 -25.96 11.09 -2.60
N VAL A 475 -25.11 10.53 -3.47
CA VAL A 475 -24.48 9.21 -3.30
C VAL A 475 -22.98 9.37 -3.49
N SER A 476 -22.20 8.72 -2.65
CA SER A 476 -20.77 8.57 -2.81
C SER A 476 -20.41 7.11 -2.51
N GLY A 477 -20.07 6.34 -3.53
CA GLY A 477 -19.91 4.89 -3.42
C GLY A 477 -21.21 4.23 -2.92
N PHE A 478 -21.11 3.42 -1.88
CA PHE A 478 -22.24 2.74 -1.24
C PHE A 478 -22.91 3.56 -0.11
N SER A 479 -22.57 4.84 0.04
CA SER A 479 -23.11 5.70 1.09
C SER A 479 -23.99 6.80 0.50
N GLY A 480 -25.21 6.89 0.96
CA GLY A 480 -26.09 8.03 0.71
C GLY A 480 -25.89 9.13 1.75
N SER A 481 -26.11 10.36 1.34
CA SER A 481 -26.05 11.53 2.23
C SER A 481 -27.15 12.52 1.89
N THR A 482 -27.61 13.27 2.90
CA THR A 482 -28.46 14.43 2.69
C THR A 482 -27.61 15.64 2.32
N ILE A 483 -28.14 16.46 1.43
CA ILE A 483 -27.53 17.69 0.94
C ILE A 483 -28.50 18.82 1.23
N GLU A 484 -28.06 19.83 1.97
CA GLU A 484 -28.87 21.03 2.20
C GLU A 484 -28.83 21.95 0.98
N ILE A 485 -29.98 22.34 0.51
CA ILE A 485 -30.16 23.25 -0.63
C ILE A 485 -30.96 24.44 -0.18
N GLU A 486 -30.38 25.63 -0.31
CA GLU A 486 -31.00 26.90 0.00
C GLU A 486 -31.22 27.72 -1.26
N ALA A 487 -32.35 28.38 -1.35
CA ALA A 487 -32.65 29.37 -2.38
C ALA A 487 -33.18 30.66 -1.72
N ALA A 488 -32.67 31.79 -2.15
CA ALA A 488 -33.16 33.09 -1.76
C ALA A 488 -33.50 33.92 -2.99
N ALA A 489 -34.70 34.51 -3.03
CA ALA A 489 -35.15 35.35 -4.11
C ALA A 489 -35.43 36.77 -3.62
N TYR A 490 -34.73 37.73 -4.18
CA TYR A 490 -34.88 39.16 -3.88
C TYR A 490 -35.39 39.87 -5.15
N PRO A 491 -36.27 40.88 -5.03
CA PRO A 491 -36.68 41.68 -6.18
C PRO A 491 -35.43 42.29 -6.88
N ALA A 492 -35.35 42.14 -8.17
CA ALA A 492 -34.26 42.73 -8.96
C ALA A 492 -34.36 44.27 -8.92
N LYS A 493 -33.24 44.94 -9.02
CA LYS A 493 -33.22 46.42 -9.05
C LYS A 493 -33.95 47.00 -10.28
N GLU A 494 -33.92 46.29 -11.40
CA GLU A 494 -34.63 46.63 -12.62
C GLU A 494 -35.38 45.37 -13.12
N ALA A 495 -36.66 45.51 -13.42
CA ALA A 495 -37.47 44.41 -13.94
C ALA A 495 -36.85 43.82 -15.21
N GLY A 496 -36.76 42.51 -15.27
CA GLY A 496 -36.18 41.78 -16.38
C GLY A 496 -34.64 41.67 -16.39
N LYS A 497 -33.96 42.30 -15.41
CA LYS A 497 -32.48 42.26 -15.29
C LYS A 497 -31.97 41.52 -14.04
N GLY A 498 -32.81 40.69 -13.44
CA GLY A 498 -32.39 39.83 -12.32
C GLY A 498 -31.30 38.85 -12.70
N THR A 499 -30.52 38.47 -11.70
CA THR A 499 -29.36 37.60 -11.85
C THR A 499 -29.61 36.26 -11.15
N LEU A 500 -29.08 35.17 -11.73
CA LEU A 500 -29.07 33.85 -11.12
C LEU A 500 -27.63 33.52 -10.66
N HIS A 501 -27.45 33.44 -9.35
CA HIS A 501 -26.19 33.05 -8.74
C HIS A 501 -26.28 31.63 -8.16
N PHE A 502 -25.32 30.79 -8.53
CA PHE A 502 -25.15 29.46 -7.98
C PHE A 502 -23.74 29.34 -7.41
N ASN A 503 -23.55 28.67 -6.27
CA ASN A 503 -22.23 28.57 -5.67
C ASN A 503 -21.24 27.83 -6.57
N ASN A 504 -19.97 28.24 -6.54
CA ASN A 504 -18.93 27.74 -7.44
C ASN A 504 -18.47 26.31 -7.15
N THR A 505 -18.89 25.71 -6.03
CA THR A 505 -18.53 24.36 -5.61
C THR A 505 -19.32 23.26 -6.33
N ALA A 506 -20.38 23.63 -7.05
CA ALA A 506 -21.17 22.67 -7.83
C ALA A 506 -20.57 22.43 -9.22
N GLY A 507 -20.60 21.17 -9.67
CA GLY A 507 -20.18 20.77 -10.99
C GLY A 507 -21.05 21.33 -12.12
N SER A 508 -20.67 21.06 -13.37
CA SER A 508 -21.39 21.58 -14.55
C SER A 508 -22.82 21.08 -14.66
N MET A 509 -23.06 19.79 -14.37
CA MET A 509 -24.41 19.20 -14.44
C MET A 509 -25.36 19.76 -13.38
N ALA A 510 -24.87 20.08 -12.20
CA ALA A 510 -25.70 20.74 -11.18
C ALA A 510 -26.10 22.17 -11.61
N LYS A 511 -25.20 22.90 -12.29
CA LYS A 511 -25.49 24.24 -12.87
C LYS A 511 -26.54 24.17 -13.98
N ASP A 512 -26.47 23.16 -14.84
CA ASP A 512 -27.44 22.94 -15.90
C ASP A 512 -28.83 22.61 -15.31
N SER A 513 -28.86 21.86 -14.19
CA SER A 513 -30.10 21.59 -13.44
C SER A 513 -30.76 22.87 -12.91
N VAL A 514 -29.97 23.85 -12.46
CA VAL A 514 -30.51 25.16 -12.03
C VAL A 514 -31.11 25.95 -13.18
N ALA A 515 -30.46 25.92 -14.36
CA ALA A 515 -30.98 26.59 -15.56
C ALA A 515 -32.33 25.93 -16.03
N THR A 516 -32.38 24.59 -15.96
CA THR A 516 -33.60 23.82 -16.23
C THR A 516 -34.70 24.17 -15.22
N ALA A 517 -34.36 24.20 -13.92
CA ALA A 517 -35.25 24.58 -12.84
C ALA A 517 -35.86 25.99 -13.06
N ALA A 518 -35.01 26.97 -13.45
CA ALA A 518 -35.48 28.30 -13.76
C ALA A 518 -36.54 28.34 -14.87
N SER A 519 -36.38 27.51 -15.89
CA SER A 519 -37.37 27.39 -16.99
C SER A 519 -38.71 26.79 -16.51
N VAL A 520 -38.62 25.76 -15.66
CA VAL A 520 -39.80 25.10 -15.08
C VAL A 520 -40.55 26.03 -14.13
N VAL A 521 -39.83 26.77 -13.27
CA VAL A 521 -40.42 27.73 -12.33
C VAL A 521 -41.22 28.82 -13.08
N ARG A 522 -40.65 29.37 -14.15
CA ARG A 522 -41.34 30.37 -14.99
C ARG A 522 -42.66 29.84 -15.52
N ARG A 523 -42.72 28.57 -15.93
CA ARG A 523 -43.92 27.97 -16.45
C ARG A 523 -44.99 27.75 -15.37
N LEU A 524 -44.61 27.34 -14.16
CA LEU A 524 -45.52 26.97 -13.09
C LEU A 524 -46.07 28.14 -12.29
N THR A 525 -45.26 29.19 -12.11
CA THR A 525 -45.61 30.32 -11.25
C THR A 525 -46.07 31.57 -12.01
N ASP A 526 -46.02 31.55 -13.35
CA ASP A 526 -46.26 32.72 -14.24
C ASP A 526 -45.36 33.94 -13.88
N LYS A 527 -44.36 33.75 -13.00
CA LYS A 527 -43.40 34.78 -12.57
C LYS A 527 -42.20 34.76 -13.50
N ASN A 528 -41.76 35.96 -13.90
CA ASN A 528 -40.54 36.09 -14.64
C ASN A 528 -39.37 36.09 -13.67
N LEU A 529 -38.51 35.05 -13.70
CA LEU A 529 -37.34 34.99 -12.85
C LEU A 529 -36.32 36.12 -13.11
N GLY A 530 -36.37 36.77 -14.29
CA GLY A 530 -35.61 37.99 -14.55
C GLY A 530 -36.03 39.18 -13.66
N ASP A 531 -37.14 39.12 -12.94
CA ASP A 531 -37.56 40.13 -11.97
C ASP A 531 -37.00 39.89 -10.56
N TYR A 532 -36.17 38.83 -10.39
CA TYR A 532 -35.55 38.45 -9.11
C TYR A 532 -34.05 38.27 -9.26
N ASP A 533 -33.31 38.72 -8.25
CA ASP A 533 -31.94 38.27 -7.99
C ASP A 533 -32.06 36.99 -7.15
N LEU A 534 -31.75 35.86 -7.80
CA LEU A 534 -31.89 34.52 -7.25
C LEU A 534 -30.53 33.97 -6.86
N HIS A 535 -30.39 33.59 -5.61
CA HIS A 535 -29.20 32.90 -5.08
C HIS A 535 -29.58 31.48 -4.70
N VAL A 536 -28.89 30.50 -5.27
CA VAL A 536 -29.04 29.08 -4.90
C VAL A 536 -27.71 28.60 -4.34
N ASN A 537 -27.76 28.02 -3.15
CA ASN A 537 -26.59 27.54 -2.42
C ASN A 537 -26.77 26.08 -2.03
N VAL A 538 -25.74 25.26 -2.25
CA VAL A 538 -25.66 23.89 -1.76
C VAL A 538 -24.68 23.87 -0.60
N ILE A 539 -25.17 23.54 0.61
CA ILE A 539 -24.39 23.49 1.83
C ILE A 539 -23.79 22.11 2.01
N GLY A 540 -22.57 22.02 2.53
CA GLY A 540 -21.93 20.74 2.87
C GLY A 540 -20.56 20.52 2.25
N GLY A 541 -20.04 21.49 1.45
CA GLY A 541 -18.62 21.52 1.02
C GLY A 541 -18.16 20.38 0.10
N GLY A 542 -19.01 19.45 -0.28
CA GLY A 542 -18.70 18.37 -1.20
C GLY A 542 -18.82 18.81 -2.67
N ASN A 543 -18.06 18.18 -3.55
CA ASN A 543 -18.23 18.34 -5.00
C ASN A 543 -19.54 17.64 -5.41
N VAL A 544 -20.65 18.39 -5.44
CA VAL A 544 -21.95 17.86 -5.88
C VAL A 544 -22.01 18.00 -7.40
N ASP A 545 -21.88 16.89 -8.11
CA ASP A 545 -22.02 16.85 -9.55
C ASP A 545 -23.01 15.75 -9.95
N GLY A 546 -24.08 16.16 -10.59
CA GLY A 546 -25.11 15.25 -11.07
C GLY A 546 -26.47 15.95 -11.18
N PRO A 547 -27.36 15.46 -12.07
CA PRO A 547 -28.69 16.06 -12.32
C PRO A 547 -29.70 15.71 -11.23
N SER A 548 -29.40 14.76 -10.32
CA SER A 548 -30.36 14.19 -9.35
C SER A 548 -30.85 15.16 -8.26
N ALA A 549 -30.20 16.31 -8.09
CA ALA A 549 -30.63 17.39 -7.21
C ALA A 549 -31.62 18.36 -7.88
N GLY A 550 -31.85 18.25 -9.18
CA GLY A 550 -32.66 19.20 -9.95
C GLY A 550 -34.09 19.39 -9.42
N CYS A 551 -34.74 18.32 -8.97
CA CYS A 551 -36.04 18.38 -8.34
C CYS A 551 -36.02 19.18 -7.03
N ALA A 552 -35.06 18.94 -6.16
CA ALA A 552 -34.91 19.64 -4.88
C ALA A 552 -34.57 21.14 -5.10
N VAL A 553 -33.67 21.45 -6.03
CA VAL A 553 -33.34 22.82 -6.43
C VAL A 553 -34.59 23.55 -6.93
N THR A 554 -35.39 22.92 -7.77
CA THR A 554 -36.62 23.52 -8.30
C THR A 554 -37.63 23.83 -7.18
N ALA A 555 -37.79 22.90 -6.24
CA ALA A 555 -38.69 23.09 -5.09
C ALA A 555 -38.23 24.25 -4.20
N ALA A 556 -36.90 24.35 -3.94
CA ALA A 556 -36.32 25.47 -3.18
C ALA A 556 -36.54 26.82 -3.87
N ILE A 557 -36.33 26.91 -5.19
CA ILE A 557 -36.55 28.13 -5.96
C ILE A 557 -38.04 28.54 -5.92
N ILE A 558 -38.96 27.59 -6.13
CA ILE A 558 -40.40 27.88 -6.07
C ILE A 558 -40.79 28.39 -4.69
N SER A 559 -40.31 27.74 -3.62
CA SER A 559 -40.54 28.16 -2.24
C SER A 559 -40.06 29.60 -2.00
N ALA A 560 -38.82 29.90 -2.45
CA ALA A 560 -38.24 31.25 -2.30
C ALA A 560 -39.01 32.33 -3.07
N VAL A 561 -39.44 32.04 -4.30
CA VAL A 561 -40.18 32.99 -5.16
C VAL A 561 -41.60 33.17 -4.68
N GLU A 562 -42.24 32.10 -4.21
CA GLU A 562 -43.62 32.11 -3.69
C GLU A 562 -43.71 32.52 -2.22
N GLN A 563 -42.59 32.57 -1.49
CA GLN A 563 -42.50 32.81 -0.04
C GLN A 563 -43.34 31.81 0.76
N LYS A 564 -43.39 30.54 0.31
CA LYS A 564 -44.10 29.45 0.97
C LYS A 564 -43.11 28.48 1.59
N PRO A 565 -43.24 28.13 2.87
CA PRO A 565 -42.27 27.27 3.55
C PRO A 565 -42.40 25.80 3.08
N LEU A 566 -41.26 25.10 3.09
CA LEU A 566 -41.15 23.68 2.81
C LEU A 566 -40.95 22.87 4.09
N ARG A 567 -41.44 21.67 4.13
CA ARG A 567 -41.25 20.71 5.21
C ARG A 567 -39.75 20.31 5.26
N GLN A 568 -39.21 20.30 6.47
CA GLN A 568 -37.81 19.97 6.73
C GLN A 568 -37.61 18.54 7.23
N ASP A 569 -38.66 17.73 7.27
CA ASP A 569 -38.64 16.30 7.60
C ASP A 569 -38.75 15.38 6.37
N TRP A 570 -38.63 15.96 5.17
CA TRP A 570 -38.65 15.25 3.89
C TRP A 570 -37.37 15.51 3.08
N ALA A 571 -36.86 14.44 2.45
CA ALA A 571 -35.79 14.54 1.47
C ALA A 571 -36.30 14.28 0.05
N VAL A 572 -35.68 14.92 -0.94
CA VAL A 572 -36.11 14.89 -2.33
C VAL A 572 -34.97 14.49 -3.25
N THR A 573 -35.21 13.53 -4.16
CA THR A 573 -34.31 13.22 -5.26
C THR A 573 -35.06 13.05 -6.56
N GLY A 574 -34.44 13.44 -7.67
CA GLY A 574 -34.98 13.32 -9.00
C GLY A 574 -34.32 14.30 -9.96
N GLU A 575 -34.08 13.88 -11.17
CA GLU A 575 -33.70 14.75 -12.27
C GLU A 575 -34.99 15.41 -12.84
N ILE A 576 -34.92 16.70 -13.13
CA ILE A 576 -36.07 17.43 -13.67
C ILE A 576 -35.88 17.73 -15.15
N SER A 577 -36.91 17.43 -15.95
CA SER A 577 -36.97 17.80 -17.35
C SER A 577 -37.53 19.22 -17.53
N LEU A 578 -37.32 19.83 -18.71
CA LEU A 578 -37.90 21.14 -19.07
C LEU A 578 -39.45 21.13 -19.05
N SER A 579 -40.08 19.96 -19.20
CA SER A 579 -41.52 19.78 -19.05
C SER A 579 -42.00 19.69 -17.60
N GLY A 580 -41.07 19.69 -16.59
CA GLY A 580 -41.38 19.52 -15.17
C GLY A 580 -41.65 18.07 -14.78
N GLU A 581 -41.44 17.12 -15.69
CA GLU A 581 -41.44 15.70 -15.36
C GLU A 581 -40.17 15.32 -14.58
N ILE A 582 -40.33 14.42 -13.62
CA ILE A 582 -39.24 13.90 -12.82
C ILE A 582 -38.75 12.59 -13.43
N LYS A 583 -37.47 12.55 -13.77
CA LYS A 583 -36.80 11.42 -14.41
C LYS A 583 -36.07 10.56 -13.39
N PRO A 584 -35.87 9.26 -13.68
CA PRO A 584 -35.20 8.33 -12.78
C PRO A 584 -33.74 8.72 -12.53
N VAL A 585 -33.25 8.33 -11.35
CA VAL A 585 -31.90 8.60 -10.87
C VAL A 585 -31.24 7.32 -10.35
N GLY A 586 -29.91 7.28 -10.33
CA GLY A 586 -29.18 6.16 -9.76
C GLY A 586 -29.05 6.24 -8.24
N GLY A 587 -28.73 5.08 -7.61
CA GLY A 587 -28.39 4.98 -6.19
C GLY A 587 -29.54 5.33 -5.26
N VAL A 588 -30.77 4.97 -5.62
CA VAL A 588 -32.00 5.33 -4.85
C VAL A 588 -32.03 4.62 -3.51
N TYR A 589 -31.48 3.40 -3.44
CA TYR A 589 -31.37 2.66 -2.18
C TYR A 589 -30.44 3.37 -1.20
N GLU A 590 -29.24 3.74 -1.65
CA GLU A 590 -28.26 4.47 -0.85
C GLU A 590 -28.79 5.84 -0.42
N LYS A 591 -29.49 6.54 -1.31
CA LYS A 591 -30.15 7.82 -1.02
C LYS A 591 -31.20 7.68 0.06
N ALA A 592 -32.05 6.63 -0.02
CA ALA A 592 -33.07 6.34 0.99
C ALA A 592 -32.40 6.03 2.36
N PHE A 593 -31.31 5.28 2.34
CA PHE A 593 -30.54 5.00 3.54
C PHE A 593 -29.97 6.28 4.16
N GLY A 594 -29.39 7.18 3.34
CA GLY A 594 -28.88 8.49 3.80
C GLY A 594 -29.98 9.39 4.38
N ALA A 595 -31.16 9.40 3.78
CA ALA A 595 -32.33 10.13 4.30
C ALA A 595 -32.76 9.59 5.67
N HIS A 596 -32.81 8.28 5.82
CA HIS A 596 -33.12 7.62 7.10
C HIS A 596 -32.13 8.01 8.20
N GLN A 597 -30.82 7.97 7.89
CA GLN A 597 -29.77 8.37 8.82
C GLN A 597 -29.89 9.83 9.28
N ALA A 598 -30.29 10.73 8.36
CA ALA A 598 -30.55 12.12 8.69
C ALA A 598 -31.83 12.34 9.50
N GLY A 599 -32.58 11.26 9.78
CA GLY A 599 -33.82 11.29 10.57
C GLY A 599 -35.02 11.79 9.80
N MET A 600 -35.00 11.75 8.46
CA MET A 600 -36.14 12.15 7.64
C MET A 600 -37.33 11.22 7.88
N LYS A 601 -38.52 11.81 7.89
CA LYS A 601 -39.81 11.07 8.02
C LYS A 601 -40.39 10.69 6.64
N GLY A 602 -39.98 11.43 5.61
CA GLY A 602 -40.47 11.20 4.25
C GLY A 602 -39.35 11.30 3.20
N LEU A 603 -39.57 10.57 2.12
CA LEU A 603 -38.66 10.51 0.98
C LEU A 603 -39.46 10.65 -0.32
N ILE A 604 -39.03 11.56 -1.19
CA ILE A 604 -39.59 11.72 -2.54
C ILE A 604 -38.59 11.16 -3.55
N ILE A 605 -39.12 10.25 -4.40
CA ILE A 605 -38.35 9.60 -5.46
C ILE A 605 -39.11 9.67 -6.79
N PRO A 606 -38.44 9.55 -7.95
CA PRO A 606 -39.10 9.37 -9.23
C PRO A 606 -39.98 8.11 -9.23
N ALA A 607 -41.14 8.18 -9.91
CA ALA A 607 -42.06 7.04 -9.99
C ALA A 607 -41.46 5.79 -10.63
N GLU A 608 -40.50 5.97 -11.56
CA GLU A 608 -39.81 4.89 -12.25
C GLU A 608 -38.81 4.16 -11.32
N ASN A 609 -38.34 4.82 -10.24
CA ASN A 609 -37.44 4.21 -9.25
C ASN A 609 -38.18 3.52 -8.09
N LYS A 610 -39.51 3.37 -8.16
CA LYS A 610 -40.28 2.77 -7.06
C LYS A 610 -39.84 1.35 -6.72
N GLU A 611 -39.42 0.58 -7.72
CA GLU A 611 -38.99 -0.80 -7.55
C GLU A 611 -37.56 -0.89 -6.99
N ASP A 612 -36.74 0.15 -7.15
CA ASP A 612 -35.33 0.17 -6.72
C ASP A 612 -35.19 0.19 -5.18
N ILE A 613 -36.19 0.67 -4.45
CA ILE A 613 -36.19 0.65 -2.96
C ILE A 613 -36.66 -0.71 -2.43
N GLY A 614 -37.39 -1.51 -3.21
CA GLY A 614 -37.98 -2.77 -2.78
C GLY A 614 -38.99 -2.58 -1.65
N GLU A 615 -39.08 -3.55 -0.75
CA GLU A 615 -39.96 -3.51 0.43
C GLU A 615 -39.33 -2.74 1.63
N THR A 616 -38.08 -2.31 1.52
CA THR A 616 -37.33 -1.68 2.61
C THR A 616 -37.55 -0.17 2.60
N HIS A 617 -38.60 0.30 3.27
CA HIS A 617 -38.88 1.74 3.37
C HIS A 617 -38.17 2.44 4.53
N PHE A 618 -37.30 1.77 5.24
CA PHE A 618 -36.57 2.30 6.42
C PHE A 618 -37.46 3.00 7.46
N GLY A 619 -38.75 2.66 7.50
CA GLY A 619 -39.72 3.30 8.37
C GLY A 619 -40.18 4.71 7.93
N MET A 620 -39.74 5.18 6.75
CA MET A 620 -40.16 6.47 6.17
C MET A 620 -41.36 6.34 5.26
N GLU A 621 -42.12 7.44 5.09
CA GLU A 621 -43.12 7.55 4.04
C GLU A 621 -42.43 7.78 2.69
N VAL A 622 -42.57 6.85 1.73
CA VAL A 622 -41.98 6.99 0.39
C VAL A 622 -43.02 7.42 -0.60
N ALA A 623 -42.81 8.60 -1.20
CA ALA A 623 -43.70 9.15 -2.24
C ALA A 623 -43.02 9.03 -3.61
N ALA A 624 -43.57 8.15 -4.48
CA ALA A 624 -43.13 8.01 -5.85
C ALA A 624 -43.93 9.01 -6.74
N VAL A 625 -43.22 9.98 -7.34
CA VAL A 625 -43.80 11.14 -8.03
C VAL A 625 -43.41 11.18 -9.51
N ARG A 626 -44.26 11.81 -10.34
CA ARG A 626 -43.99 11.98 -11.78
C ARG A 626 -43.67 13.40 -12.17
N THR A 627 -44.19 14.36 -11.42
CA THR A 627 -44.09 15.79 -11.75
C THR A 627 -43.65 16.59 -10.55
N ILE A 628 -43.13 17.78 -10.80
CA ILE A 628 -42.70 18.70 -9.72
C ILE A 628 -43.90 19.18 -8.90
N GLU A 629 -45.09 19.26 -9.50
CA GLU A 629 -46.32 19.59 -8.81
C GLU A 629 -46.64 18.56 -7.72
N ASP A 630 -46.47 17.26 -8.03
CA ASP A 630 -46.66 16.18 -7.04
C ASP A 630 -45.67 16.33 -5.85
N VAL A 631 -44.44 16.79 -6.13
CA VAL A 631 -43.43 17.07 -5.08
C VAL A 631 -43.92 18.20 -4.18
N LEU A 632 -44.30 19.33 -4.78
CA LEU A 632 -44.78 20.51 -4.06
C LEU A 632 -46.01 20.20 -3.19
N ASP A 633 -46.93 19.41 -3.68
CA ASP A 633 -48.12 18.99 -2.91
C ASP A 633 -47.74 18.19 -1.64
N LYS A 634 -46.59 17.52 -1.63
CA LYS A 634 -46.11 16.75 -0.47
C LYS A 634 -45.36 17.59 0.54
N ILE A 635 -44.49 18.50 0.08
CA ILE A 635 -43.56 19.22 0.95
C ILE A 635 -43.89 20.69 1.21
N LEU A 636 -44.74 21.31 0.37
CA LEU A 636 -45.12 22.70 0.56
C LEU A 636 -46.17 22.81 1.67
N VAL A 637 -45.89 23.66 2.65
CA VAL A 637 -46.83 23.90 3.74
C VAL A 637 -47.85 24.94 3.26
N LYS A 638 -49.14 24.62 3.41
CA LYS A 638 -50.25 25.47 2.98
C LYS A 638 -50.49 26.64 3.91
#